data_951e1dc3bf7395bb3d2585ea51018fe4
#
_entry.id   951e1dc3bf7395bb3d2585ea51018fe4
#
_cell.length_a   1.000
_cell.length_b   1.000
_cell.length_c   1.000
_cell.angle_alpha   90.00
_cell.angle_beta   90.00
_cell.angle_gamma   90.00
#
_symmetry.space_group_name_H-M   'P 1'
#
loop_
_entity.id
_entity.type
_entity.pdbx_description
1 polymer ?
#
loop_
_entity_poly.entity_id
_entity_poly.type
_entity_poly.pdbx_seq_one_letter_code
_entity_poly.pdbx_strand_id
1 'polypeptide(L)'
;MSFRNLLITILLGLILLSTGAVAWLGITGVAEAIRNLTRGQMAASLDSVAAQINGLFDPADRMLLLARQKILSGELPIADPAQLARHLAHKLAFEEDVSWLSFGYPDGSFAGATVRNKRIYLNTSKADGQPPTMREVLPDGSLGPPYPEIGVASFDARTRPWFEQALTSDRPVWLEPYDFVGGGRGIGVSLAVRRPDGGLLGVLGVDFELNDIAARLRSLASQTGGETMIFSTDGTLVATSERRSDSPVIRAVRTVFDQPGERLRMAERGWVSDAVKVDGQTFLVGLRLNRIFGGLECVSAVVFEREATLGAIEKGLRRSFFTAVAALIVSLAAAFLLARRIARPLRAVTEGVRRIGRFELQEADFPRSHIHEVEVLSSSVQRMRHSLQSFAQYVPVDVVRDLIRAGGVAGLGGNRRTVTVMFCDLQGFTSYAEKVSPETAVDTLTAYFEIFVRAIDKQGGVVDKFLGDGLMALFNAPSTLPAHAAAACRATLLAHRELSAAGDLSGYTPLVRTGLHSGDALVGNVGTEQRFSFTAIGDCVNLASRLEQLNKRYGTRIIASDVVREECGDGEFLWRLLDLVAVEGRREKLEIFELMNLQADATDEQRRIAAIYPEALRLFWRHEFAAARAALEKIAPIDSPSRALLKRLSEEAAEMCGV
;
A
#
# COMPACT_ATOMS: atom_id res chain seq x y z
N MET A 1 -17.12 3.56 5.55
CA MET A 1 -15.70 3.54 5.12
C MET A 1 -15.62 4.10 3.70
N SER A 2 -14.70 5.02 3.38
CA SER A 2 -14.64 5.53 1.99
C SER A 2 -14.07 4.46 1.06
N PHE A 3 -14.52 4.41 -0.21
CA PHE A 3 -14.03 3.50 -1.24
C PHE A 3 -12.50 3.46 -1.32
N ARG A 4 -11.85 4.62 -1.20
CA ARG A 4 -10.38 4.73 -1.14
C ARG A 4 -9.80 3.92 0.01
N ASN A 5 -10.34 4.08 1.21
CA ASN A 5 -9.82 3.41 2.40
C ASN A 5 -10.05 1.90 2.32
N LEU A 6 -11.19 1.46 1.80
CA LEU A 6 -11.48 0.05 1.55
C LEU A 6 -10.49 -0.55 0.54
N LEU A 7 -10.30 0.10 -0.60
CA LEU A 7 -9.38 -0.35 -1.65
C LEU A 7 -7.93 -0.43 -1.14
N ILE A 8 -7.47 0.60 -0.42
CA ILE A 8 -6.13 0.62 0.18
C ILE A 8 -6.01 -0.52 1.20
N THR A 9 -6.99 -0.72 2.08
CA THR A 9 -6.94 -1.77 3.10
C THR A 9 -6.89 -3.16 2.48
N ILE A 10 -7.69 -3.43 1.44
CA ILE A 10 -7.69 -4.72 0.74
C ILE A 10 -6.35 -4.96 0.03
N LEU A 11 -5.86 -3.98 -0.75
CA LEU A 11 -4.58 -4.09 -1.45
C LEU A 11 -3.41 -4.25 -0.47
N LEU A 12 -3.36 -3.46 0.59
CA LEU A 12 -2.33 -3.59 1.63
C LEU A 12 -2.42 -4.94 2.34
N GLY A 13 -3.62 -5.38 2.69
CA GLY A 13 -3.85 -6.69 3.32
C GLY A 13 -3.36 -7.85 2.43
N LEU A 14 -3.70 -7.84 1.14
CA LEU A 14 -3.25 -8.86 0.17
C LEU A 14 -1.73 -8.86 -0.02
N ILE A 15 -1.11 -7.68 -0.17
CA ILE A 15 0.35 -7.56 -0.32
C ILE A 15 1.07 -8.02 0.94
N LEU A 16 0.62 -7.60 2.12
CA LEU A 16 1.23 -8.01 3.40
C LEU A 16 1.05 -9.50 3.67
N LEU A 17 -0.12 -10.07 3.37
CA LEU A 17 -0.40 -11.47 3.59
C LEU A 17 0.40 -12.35 2.63
N SER A 18 0.46 -12.01 1.34
CA SER A 18 1.23 -12.76 0.34
C SER A 18 2.74 -12.66 0.57
N THR A 19 3.27 -11.45 0.77
CA THR A 19 4.72 -11.27 1.02
C THR A 19 5.13 -11.80 2.39
N GLY A 20 4.29 -11.65 3.41
CA GLY A 20 4.51 -12.23 4.72
C GLY A 20 4.54 -13.76 4.71
N ALA A 21 3.60 -14.40 4.01
CA ALA A 21 3.57 -15.86 3.85
C ALA A 21 4.80 -16.38 3.10
N VAL A 22 5.20 -15.74 1.99
CA VAL A 22 6.39 -16.13 1.23
C VAL A 22 7.67 -15.92 2.05
N ALA A 23 7.80 -14.81 2.78
CA ALA A 23 8.94 -14.56 3.64
C ALA A 23 9.02 -15.57 4.79
N TRP A 24 7.89 -15.88 5.44
CA TRP A 24 7.81 -16.87 6.50
C TRP A 24 8.24 -18.26 6.03
N LEU A 25 7.66 -18.74 4.92
CA LEU A 25 8.02 -20.05 4.33
C LEU A 25 9.48 -20.08 3.87
N GLY A 26 9.99 -18.99 3.31
CA GLY A 26 11.38 -18.87 2.89
C GLY A 26 12.35 -18.94 4.08
N ILE A 27 12.13 -18.17 5.13
CA ILE A 27 13.02 -18.14 6.31
C ILE A 27 12.99 -19.48 7.06
N THR A 28 11.81 -20.04 7.31
CA THR A 28 11.69 -21.31 8.03
C THR A 28 12.25 -22.48 7.23
N GLY A 29 11.92 -22.56 5.94
CA GLY A 29 12.41 -23.63 5.06
C GLY A 29 13.92 -23.61 4.88
N VAL A 30 14.53 -22.44 4.70
CA VAL A 30 15.99 -22.31 4.56
C VAL A 30 16.69 -22.61 5.90
N ALA A 31 16.17 -22.14 7.02
CA ALA A 31 16.76 -22.44 8.34
C ALA A 31 16.75 -23.94 8.65
N GLU A 32 15.70 -24.65 8.24
CA GLU A 32 15.61 -26.09 8.39
C GLU A 32 16.54 -26.82 7.41
N ALA A 33 16.59 -26.38 6.16
CA ALA A 33 17.50 -26.94 5.15
C ALA A 33 18.97 -26.78 5.58
N ILE A 34 19.37 -25.62 6.12
CA ILE A 34 20.73 -25.40 6.65
C ILE A 34 21.03 -26.39 7.79
N ARG A 35 20.11 -26.54 8.74
CA ARG A 35 20.31 -27.46 9.86
C ARG A 35 20.47 -28.90 9.38
N ASN A 36 19.64 -29.34 8.46
CA ASN A 36 19.68 -30.69 7.93
C ASN A 36 20.93 -30.92 7.08
N LEU A 37 21.30 -29.97 6.23
CA LEU A 37 22.53 -30.05 5.44
C LEU A 37 23.77 -30.11 6.32
N THR A 38 23.86 -29.23 7.33
CA THR A 38 25.00 -29.20 8.25
C THR A 38 25.11 -30.50 9.05
N ARG A 39 24.00 -31.02 9.55
CA ARG A 39 23.98 -32.32 10.23
C ARG A 39 24.37 -33.47 9.33
N GLY A 40 23.84 -33.49 8.12
CA GLY A 40 24.18 -34.54 7.13
C GLY A 40 25.65 -34.49 6.74
N GLN A 41 26.20 -33.32 6.49
CA GLN A 41 27.61 -33.13 6.18
C GLN A 41 28.53 -33.53 7.36
N MET A 42 28.16 -33.15 8.58
CA MET A 42 28.89 -33.53 9.79
C MET A 42 28.90 -35.05 9.96
N ALA A 43 27.75 -35.71 9.85
CA ALA A 43 27.65 -37.17 9.96
C ALA A 43 28.50 -37.87 8.90
N ALA A 44 28.38 -37.47 7.62
CA ALA A 44 29.17 -38.05 6.54
C ALA A 44 30.67 -37.85 6.73
N SER A 45 31.11 -36.70 7.23
CA SER A 45 32.52 -36.45 7.53
C SER A 45 33.02 -37.32 8.68
N LEU A 46 32.21 -37.44 9.75
CA LEU A 46 32.56 -38.34 10.89
C LEU A 46 32.61 -39.83 10.44
N ASP A 47 31.68 -40.25 9.57
CA ASP A 47 31.70 -41.60 9.01
C ASP A 47 32.97 -41.86 8.16
N SER A 48 33.35 -40.88 7.36
CA SER A 48 34.56 -40.94 6.52
C SER A 48 35.82 -41.01 7.39
N VAL A 49 35.92 -40.19 8.42
CA VAL A 49 37.03 -40.20 9.40
C VAL A 49 37.09 -41.53 10.14
N ALA A 50 35.94 -42.03 10.61
CA ALA A 50 35.89 -43.30 11.34
C ALA A 50 36.30 -44.49 10.44
N ALA A 51 35.84 -44.52 9.19
CA ALA A 51 36.21 -45.57 8.23
C ALA A 51 37.73 -45.58 7.96
N GLN A 52 38.35 -44.40 7.87
CA GLN A 52 39.78 -44.30 7.66
C GLN A 52 40.60 -44.66 8.91
N ILE A 53 40.13 -44.24 10.09
CA ILE A 53 40.75 -44.67 11.33
C ILE A 53 40.70 -46.18 11.50
N ASN A 54 39.57 -46.79 11.25
CA ASN A 54 39.45 -48.26 11.30
C ASN A 54 40.33 -48.93 10.23
N GLY A 55 40.36 -48.39 8.99
CA GLY A 55 41.25 -48.88 7.94
C GLY A 55 42.74 -48.80 8.31
N LEU A 56 43.12 -47.80 9.10
CA LEU A 56 44.49 -47.62 9.57
C LEU A 56 44.88 -48.68 10.64
N PHE A 57 44.02 -48.94 11.59
CA PHE A 57 44.37 -49.74 12.78
C PHE A 57 43.93 -51.20 12.72
N ASP A 58 42.77 -51.52 12.12
CA ASP A 58 42.25 -52.90 12.03
C ASP A 58 43.21 -53.92 11.39
N PRO A 59 44.09 -53.59 10.43
CA PRO A 59 45.04 -54.56 9.87
C PRO A 59 46.09 -55.02 10.88
N ALA A 60 46.45 -54.18 11.86
CA ALA A 60 47.54 -54.49 12.82
C ALA A 60 47.27 -55.72 13.66
N ASP A 61 46.04 -55.84 14.22
CA ASP A 61 45.67 -57.02 15.00
C ASP A 61 45.75 -58.31 14.16
N ARG A 62 45.27 -58.24 12.94
CA ARG A 62 45.36 -59.41 12.02
C ARG A 62 46.77 -59.75 11.66
N MET A 63 47.65 -58.75 11.52
CA MET A 63 49.07 -58.94 11.23
C MET A 63 49.74 -59.66 12.41
N LEU A 64 49.48 -59.23 13.65
CA LEU A 64 50.04 -59.87 14.86
C LEU A 64 49.54 -61.32 15.01
N LEU A 65 48.25 -61.56 14.84
CA LEU A 65 47.67 -62.91 14.94
C LEU A 65 48.23 -63.86 13.86
N LEU A 66 48.36 -63.37 12.62
CA LEU A 66 48.95 -64.15 11.53
C LEU A 66 50.45 -64.39 11.77
N ALA A 67 51.21 -63.41 12.19
CA ALA A 67 52.63 -63.56 12.52
C ALA A 67 52.84 -64.56 13.67
N ARG A 68 52.01 -64.49 14.71
CA ARG A 68 52.02 -65.47 15.81
C ARG A 68 51.80 -66.89 15.30
N GLN A 69 50.80 -67.07 14.44
CA GLN A 69 50.51 -68.38 13.83
C GLN A 69 51.73 -68.91 13.05
N LYS A 70 52.35 -68.06 12.22
CA LYS A 70 53.53 -68.45 11.43
C LYS A 70 54.76 -68.77 12.26
N ILE A 71 54.95 -68.08 13.40
CA ILE A 71 56.02 -68.40 14.36
C ILE A 71 55.76 -69.78 15.01
N LEU A 72 54.53 -70.06 15.41
CA LEU A 72 54.19 -71.31 16.09
C LEU A 72 54.19 -72.49 15.10
N SER A 73 53.88 -72.31 13.80
CA SER A 73 54.03 -73.35 12.80
C SER A 73 55.48 -73.59 12.32
N GLY A 74 56.40 -72.70 12.71
CA GLY A 74 57.78 -72.74 12.22
C GLY A 74 58.02 -72.14 10.83
N GLU A 75 56.97 -71.58 10.19
CA GLU A 75 57.09 -70.85 8.92
C GLU A 75 57.88 -69.57 8.99
N LEU A 76 57.80 -68.91 10.15
CA LEU A 76 58.56 -67.69 10.44
C LEU A 76 59.63 -68.01 11.51
N PRO A 77 60.90 -68.22 11.10
CA PRO A 77 61.97 -68.57 12.04
C PRO A 77 62.36 -67.33 12.87
N ILE A 78 62.37 -67.52 14.15
CA ILE A 78 62.77 -66.48 15.18
C ILE A 78 64.17 -66.72 15.75
N ALA A 79 64.85 -67.78 15.38
CA ALA A 79 66.15 -68.14 15.94
C ALA A 79 67.28 -67.18 15.55
N ASP A 80 67.20 -66.56 14.37
CA ASP A 80 68.13 -65.53 13.89
C ASP A 80 67.45 -64.13 13.82
N PRO A 81 67.77 -63.20 14.75
CA PRO A 81 67.19 -61.84 14.73
C PRO A 81 67.39 -61.11 13.47
N ALA A 82 68.49 -61.29 12.75
CA ALA A 82 68.78 -60.61 11.49
C ALA A 82 67.89 -61.15 10.35
N GLN A 83 67.61 -62.44 10.33
CA GLN A 83 66.71 -63.07 9.37
C GLN A 83 65.25 -62.65 9.64
N LEU A 84 64.83 -62.61 10.90
CA LEU A 84 63.52 -62.14 11.31
C LEU A 84 63.30 -60.66 10.92
N ALA A 85 64.28 -59.78 11.22
CA ALA A 85 64.20 -58.36 10.88
C ALA A 85 64.05 -58.18 9.36
N ARG A 86 64.74 -58.97 8.51
CA ARG A 86 64.55 -58.93 7.05
C ARG A 86 63.11 -59.32 6.65
N HIS A 87 62.54 -60.34 7.30
CA HIS A 87 61.15 -60.74 7.06
C HIS A 87 60.15 -59.66 7.42
N LEU A 88 60.36 -59.01 8.58
CA LEU A 88 59.56 -57.87 9.05
C LEU A 88 59.68 -56.68 8.10
N ALA A 89 60.92 -56.40 7.58
CA ALA A 89 61.11 -55.32 6.60
C ALA A 89 60.42 -55.60 5.27
N HIS A 90 60.49 -56.84 4.79
CA HIS A 90 59.77 -57.23 3.56
C HIS A 90 58.25 -57.07 3.75
N LYS A 91 57.71 -57.46 4.91
CA LYS A 91 56.29 -57.24 5.20
C LYS A 91 55.95 -55.76 5.28
N LEU A 92 56.79 -54.97 5.96
CA LEU A 92 56.60 -53.53 6.15
C LEU A 92 56.59 -52.79 4.81
N ALA A 93 57.30 -53.25 3.78
CA ALA A 93 57.34 -52.66 2.45
C ALA A 93 55.95 -52.65 1.76
N PHE A 94 54.99 -53.45 2.19
CA PHE A 94 53.61 -53.54 1.68
C PHE A 94 52.58 -52.92 2.60
N GLU A 95 53.01 -52.36 3.75
CA GLU A 95 52.12 -51.75 4.74
C GLU A 95 52.43 -50.27 4.89
N GLU A 96 51.78 -49.48 4.06
CA GLU A 96 52.08 -48.00 3.93
C GLU A 96 51.85 -47.21 5.23
N ASP A 97 50.96 -47.68 6.09
CA ASP A 97 50.52 -46.96 7.27
C ASP A 97 51.24 -47.40 8.57
N VAL A 98 52.00 -48.50 8.54
CA VAL A 98 52.73 -49.02 9.67
C VAL A 98 54.13 -48.43 9.73
N SER A 99 54.52 -47.89 10.90
CA SER A 99 55.82 -47.24 11.08
C SER A 99 56.88 -48.20 11.58
N TRP A 100 56.49 -49.19 12.42
CA TRP A 100 57.37 -50.23 12.99
C TRP A 100 56.69 -51.59 13.01
N LEU A 101 57.47 -52.63 12.69
CA LEU A 101 57.20 -54.02 13.00
C LEU A 101 58.34 -54.53 13.90
N SER A 102 58.03 -55.13 15.01
CA SER A 102 59.02 -55.49 16.02
C SER A 102 58.77 -56.87 16.63
N PHE A 103 59.84 -57.50 17.07
CA PHE A 103 59.85 -58.71 17.91
C PHE A 103 60.89 -58.59 18.99
N GLY A 104 60.41 -58.65 20.21
CA GLY A 104 61.28 -58.65 21.39
C GLY A 104 61.43 -60.05 21.97
N TYR A 105 62.64 -60.44 22.24
CA TYR A 105 62.94 -61.75 22.79
C TYR A 105 62.92 -61.75 24.35
N PRO A 106 62.75 -62.92 24.99
CA PRO A 106 62.73 -62.98 26.43
C PRO A 106 64.07 -62.65 27.08
N ASP A 107 65.20 -62.76 26.38
CA ASP A 107 66.50 -62.33 26.79
C ASP A 107 66.76 -60.84 26.74
N GLY A 108 65.79 -60.04 26.18
CA GLY A 108 65.89 -58.63 26.01
C GLY A 108 66.45 -58.21 24.63
N SER A 109 66.85 -59.14 23.79
CA SER A 109 67.20 -58.84 22.38
C SER A 109 66.04 -58.44 21.56
N PHE A 110 66.27 -57.85 20.36
CA PHE A 110 65.27 -57.24 19.56
C PHE A 110 65.55 -57.47 18.07
N ALA A 111 64.53 -57.68 17.31
CA ALA A 111 64.53 -57.68 15.85
C ALA A 111 63.35 -56.84 15.34
N GLY A 112 63.57 -55.90 14.48
CA GLY A 112 62.50 -55.04 13.96
C GLY A 112 62.85 -54.41 12.60
N ALA A 113 61.83 -53.81 12.04
CA ALA A 113 61.94 -52.98 10.84
C ALA A 113 61.14 -51.71 11.01
N THR A 114 61.64 -50.59 10.49
CA THR A 114 60.96 -49.30 10.54
C THR A 114 61.04 -48.56 9.22
N VAL A 115 60.06 -47.71 8.99
CA VAL A 115 60.05 -46.77 7.87
C VAL A 115 60.46 -45.38 8.39
N ARG A 116 61.50 -44.82 7.84
CA ARG A 116 61.92 -43.41 8.09
C ARG A 116 62.18 -42.69 6.75
N ASN A 117 61.56 -41.58 6.56
CA ASN A 117 61.68 -40.80 5.32
C ASN A 117 61.46 -41.64 4.03
N LYS A 118 60.39 -42.48 4.06
CA LYS A 118 60.04 -43.42 2.93
C LYS A 118 61.11 -44.49 2.62
N ARG A 119 62.05 -44.70 3.50
CA ARG A 119 63.05 -45.79 3.40
C ARG A 119 62.87 -46.76 4.53
N ILE A 120 63.15 -48.03 4.26
CA ILE A 120 63.03 -49.13 5.22
C ILE A 120 64.37 -49.41 5.83
N TYR A 121 64.37 -49.53 7.15
CA TYR A 121 65.54 -49.88 7.92
C TYR A 121 65.29 -51.16 8.74
N LEU A 122 66.29 -52.05 8.74
CA LEU A 122 66.33 -53.11 9.71
C LEU A 122 66.93 -52.61 11.01
N ASN A 123 66.37 -53.06 12.12
CA ASN A 123 66.90 -52.73 13.43
C ASN A 123 67.08 -54.04 14.24
N THR A 124 68.27 -54.28 14.75
CA THR A 124 68.54 -55.42 15.61
C THR A 124 69.35 -54.98 16.82
N SER A 125 69.02 -55.54 18.01
CA SER A 125 69.76 -55.29 19.23
C SER A 125 69.97 -56.63 19.97
N LYS A 126 71.12 -56.73 20.65
CA LYS A 126 71.38 -57.75 21.60
C LYS A 126 71.27 -57.16 23.05
N ALA A 127 70.88 -57.96 23.99
CA ALA A 127 70.81 -57.51 25.42
C ALA A 127 72.17 -57.42 26.09
N ASP A 128 73.18 -56.93 25.36
CA ASP A 128 74.57 -56.81 25.81
C ASP A 128 74.98 -55.37 26.19
N GLY A 129 73.96 -54.47 26.25
CA GLY A 129 74.17 -53.04 26.57
C GLY A 129 74.71 -52.21 25.42
N GLN A 130 74.81 -52.73 24.25
CA GLN A 130 75.24 -51.99 23.03
C GLN A 130 74.01 -51.30 22.39
N PRO A 131 74.26 -50.22 21.67
CA PRO A 131 73.19 -49.56 20.94
C PRO A 131 72.65 -50.48 19.79
N PRO A 132 71.32 -50.34 19.46
CA PRO A 132 70.74 -51.10 18.36
C PRO A 132 71.51 -50.80 17.05
N THR A 133 71.64 -51.85 16.21
CA THR A 133 72.25 -51.71 14.89
C THR A 133 71.18 -51.51 13.83
N MET A 134 71.32 -50.44 13.08
CA MET A 134 70.44 -50.14 11.95
C MET A 134 71.13 -50.41 10.61
N ARG A 135 70.34 -50.89 9.64
CA ARG A 135 70.78 -51.07 8.25
C ARG A 135 69.66 -50.66 7.29
N GLU A 136 69.98 -49.80 6.30
CA GLU A 136 69.04 -49.46 5.26
C GLU A 136 68.80 -50.65 4.29
N VAL A 137 67.55 -50.87 3.92
CA VAL A 137 67.19 -51.82 2.85
C VAL A 137 67.21 -51.04 1.54
N LEU A 138 68.18 -51.38 0.69
CA LEU A 138 68.34 -50.75 -0.61
C LEU A 138 67.27 -51.22 -1.62
N PRO A 139 66.99 -50.45 -2.71
CA PRO A 139 65.92 -50.81 -3.66
C PRO A 139 66.12 -52.16 -4.35
N ASP A 140 67.33 -52.69 -4.42
CA ASP A 140 67.66 -54.01 -4.93
C ASP A 140 67.47 -55.14 -3.88
N GLY A 141 67.03 -54.81 -2.67
CA GLY A 141 66.86 -55.74 -1.56
C GLY A 141 68.15 -56.02 -0.77
N SER A 142 69.28 -55.49 -1.19
CA SER A 142 70.53 -55.61 -0.42
C SER A 142 70.54 -54.70 0.82
N LEU A 143 71.43 -54.97 1.78
CA LEU A 143 71.52 -54.19 3.01
C LEU A 143 72.70 -53.22 2.92
N GLY A 144 72.41 -51.98 3.25
CA GLY A 144 73.45 -50.96 3.46
C GLY A 144 74.39 -51.31 4.61
N PRO A 145 75.46 -50.48 4.80
CA PRO A 145 76.38 -50.70 5.92
C PRO A 145 75.67 -50.58 7.27
N PRO A 146 76.03 -51.35 8.27
CA PRO A 146 75.49 -51.20 9.62
C PRO A 146 75.98 -49.91 10.27
N TYR A 147 75.08 -49.23 11.01
CA TYR A 147 75.43 -48.09 11.84
C TYR A 147 74.61 -48.14 13.15
N PRO A 148 75.13 -47.58 14.27
CA PRO A 148 74.39 -47.55 15.50
C PRO A 148 73.19 -46.60 15.36
N GLU A 149 72.07 -46.92 16.03
CA GLU A 149 70.91 -46.01 16.09
C GLU A 149 71.30 -44.74 16.86
N ILE A 150 71.15 -43.59 16.19
CA ILE A 150 71.56 -42.29 16.72
C ILE A 150 70.70 -41.93 17.96
N GLY A 151 71.38 -41.55 19.05
CA GLY A 151 70.71 -41.14 20.29
C GLY A 151 70.29 -42.27 21.24
N VAL A 152 70.61 -43.51 20.89
CA VAL A 152 70.28 -44.70 21.68
C VAL A 152 71.56 -45.32 22.25
N ALA A 153 71.81 -45.26 23.54
CA ALA A 153 72.99 -45.78 24.15
C ALA A 153 72.90 -47.32 24.39
N SER A 154 71.73 -47.82 24.81
CA SER A 154 71.45 -49.24 24.98
C SER A 154 69.94 -49.49 24.76
N PHE A 155 69.61 -50.73 24.44
CA PHE A 155 68.20 -51.13 24.26
C PHE A 155 67.98 -52.52 24.88
N ASP A 156 66.93 -52.57 25.69
CA ASP A 156 66.40 -53.85 26.23
C ASP A 156 64.88 -53.86 25.90
N ALA A 157 64.43 -54.82 25.10
CA ALA A 157 63.03 -54.92 24.67
C ALA A 157 62.09 -55.10 25.90
N ARG A 158 62.52 -55.75 26.97
CA ARG A 158 61.70 -56.03 28.16
C ARG A 158 61.29 -54.80 28.93
N THR A 159 62.04 -53.70 28.81
CA THR A 159 61.79 -52.44 29.52
C THR A 159 60.80 -51.53 28.71
N ARG A 160 60.29 -52.01 27.64
CA ARG A 160 59.41 -51.21 26.72
C ARG A 160 57.95 -51.45 27.04
N PRO A 161 57.13 -50.41 27.05
CA PRO A 161 55.70 -50.49 27.35
C PRO A 161 54.98 -51.59 26.52
N TRP A 162 55.30 -51.71 25.22
CA TRP A 162 54.69 -52.68 24.34
C TRP A 162 55.06 -54.15 24.77
N PHE A 163 56.23 -54.39 25.29
CA PHE A 163 56.65 -55.73 25.77
C PHE A 163 55.96 -56.07 27.10
N GLU A 164 56.02 -55.18 28.08
CA GLU A 164 55.46 -55.39 29.41
C GLU A 164 53.94 -55.61 29.37
N GLN A 165 53.21 -54.73 28.57
CA GLN A 165 51.75 -54.83 28.49
C GLN A 165 51.31 -56.09 27.75
N ALA A 166 52.03 -56.54 26.68
CA ALA A 166 51.68 -57.76 25.99
C ALA A 166 51.68 -59.00 26.91
N LEU A 167 52.46 -59.01 27.96
CA LEU A 167 52.52 -60.13 28.89
C LEU A 167 51.26 -60.32 29.74
N THR A 168 50.41 -59.28 29.78
CA THR A 168 49.16 -59.28 30.57
C THR A 168 47.99 -59.97 29.88
N SER A 169 48.11 -60.33 28.55
CA SER A 169 47.03 -60.88 27.81
C SER A 169 47.53 -61.81 26.69
N ASP A 170 46.73 -62.82 26.34
CA ASP A 170 46.97 -63.68 25.15
C ASP A 170 46.35 -63.17 23.88
N ARG A 171 45.72 -61.96 23.90
CA ARG A 171 45.16 -61.23 22.78
C ARG A 171 46.00 -59.99 22.51
N PRO A 172 45.92 -59.41 21.30
CA PRO A 172 46.54 -58.13 21.03
C PRO A 172 46.13 -57.09 22.06
N VAL A 173 47.12 -56.35 22.59
CA VAL A 173 46.95 -55.28 23.58
C VAL A 173 47.36 -53.95 22.94
N TRP A 174 46.44 -53.03 22.84
CA TRP A 174 46.71 -51.68 22.36
C TRP A 174 47.25 -50.83 23.50
N LEU A 175 48.25 -50.02 23.14
CA LEU A 175 48.93 -49.15 24.09
C LEU A 175 48.48 -47.73 23.94
N GLU A 176 48.53 -46.96 25.01
CA GLU A 176 48.46 -45.52 24.94
C GLU A 176 49.68 -44.96 24.19
N PRO A 177 49.57 -43.70 23.63
CA PRO A 177 50.69 -43.08 22.95
C PRO A 177 51.95 -43.04 23.81
N TYR A 178 53.06 -43.58 23.31
CA TYR A 178 54.33 -43.63 24.04
C TYR A 178 55.51 -43.22 23.15
N ASP A 179 56.64 -42.88 23.79
CA ASP A 179 57.84 -42.41 23.09
C ASP A 179 58.68 -43.58 22.56
N PHE A 180 59.01 -43.47 21.29
CA PHE A 180 59.91 -44.47 20.63
C PHE A 180 61.35 -44.21 21.00
N VAL A 181 62.09 -45.30 21.07
CA VAL A 181 63.56 -45.20 21.22
C VAL A 181 64.12 -44.66 19.91
N GLY A 182 65.04 -43.66 20.00
CA GLY A 182 65.56 -42.96 18.83
C GLY A 182 64.69 -41.77 18.38
N GLY A 183 63.62 -41.43 19.13
CA GLY A 183 62.76 -40.26 18.90
C GLY A 183 61.47 -40.62 18.13
N GLY A 184 60.52 -39.70 18.28
CA GLY A 184 59.18 -39.90 17.77
C GLY A 184 58.23 -40.44 18.86
N ARG A 185 56.95 -40.27 18.63
CA ARG A 185 55.89 -40.74 19.51
C ARG A 185 54.85 -41.46 18.69
N GLY A 186 54.34 -42.56 19.18
CA GLY A 186 53.40 -43.40 18.46
C GLY A 186 52.40 -44.11 19.32
N ILE A 187 51.49 -44.78 18.67
CA ILE A 187 50.55 -45.72 19.27
C ILE A 187 50.83 -47.09 18.69
N GLY A 188 50.80 -48.13 19.52
CA GLY A 188 51.11 -49.47 19.09
C GLY A 188 50.15 -50.52 19.61
N VAL A 189 50.22 -51.69 19.00
CA VAL A 189 49.57 -52.89 19.48
C VAL A 189 50.60 -54.03 19.61
N SER A 190 50.53 -54.79 20.63
CA SER A 190 51.50 -55.84 20.91
C SER A 190 50.82 -57.18 21.30
N LEU A 191 51.52 -58.30 21.05
CA LEU A 191 50.99 -59.62 21.29
C LEU A 191 52.09 -60.58 21.78
N ALA A 192 51.92 -61.17 22.96
CA ALA A 192 52.80 -62.20 23.45
C ALA A 192 52.69 -63.48 22.60
N VAL A 193 53.81 -64.04 22.20
CA VAL A 193 53.91 -65.32 21.49
C VAL A 193 54.42 -66.35 22.48
N ARG A 194 53.57 -67.31 22.88
CA ARG A 194 53.85 -68.38 23.80
C ARG A 194 53.81 -69.74 23.11
N ARG A 195 54.65 -70.66 23.52
CA ARG A 195 54.57 -72.07 23.14
C ARG A 195 53.33 -72.70 23.75
N PRO A 196 52.90 -73.88 23.19
CA PRO A 196 51.82 -74.62 23.82
C PRO A 196 52.03 -75.03 25.29
N ASP A 197 53.27 -75.11 25.69
CA ASP A 197 53.68 -75.39 27.04
C ASP A 197 53.66 -74.16 28.00
N GLY A 198 53.29 -72.99 27.48
CA GLY A 198 53.20 -71.70 28.19
C GLY A 198 54.52 -70.89 28.17
N GLY A 199 55.60 -71.45 27.65
CA GLY A 199 56.89 -70.76 27.59
C GLY A 199 56.85 -69.55 26.62
N LEU A 200 57.32 -68.40 27.05
CA LEU A 200 57.38 -67.19 26.25
C LEU A 200 58.42 -67.34 25.11
N LEU A 201 58.03 -67.16 23.86
CA LEU A 201 58.95 -67.09 22.74
C LEU A 201 59.39 -65.66 22.41
N GLY A 202 58.54 -64.68 22.73
CA GLY A 202 58.79 -63.26 22.56
C GLY A 202 57.50 -62.48 22.46
N VAL A 203 57.59 -61.19 22.08
CA VAL A 203 56.46 -60.28 21.89
C VAL A 203 56.57 -59.63 20.55
N LEU A 204 55.53 -59.76 19.78
CA LEU A 204 55.32 -59.01 18.50
C LEU A 204 54.76 -57.62 18.77
N GLY A 205 55.21 -56.60 18.03
CA GLY A 205 54.71 -55.25 18.10
C GLY A 205 54.47 -54.64 16.72
N VAL A 206 53.42 -53.87 16.60
CA VAL A 206 53.10 -53.03 15.43
C VAL A 206 52.85 -51.61 15.95
N ASP A 207 53.59 -50.63 15.42
CA ASP A 207 53.50 -49.26 15.87
C ASP A 207 53.22 -48.32 14.73
N PHE A 208 52.49 -47.26 15.03
CA PHE A 208 52.10 -46.15 14.13
C PHE A 208 52.65 -44.84 14.69
N GLU A 209 53.43 -44.10 13.91
CA GLU A 209 53.97 -42.82 14.34
C GLU A 209 52.85 -41.76 14.26
N LEU A 210 52.72 -40.94 15.32
CA LEU A 210 51.68 -39.91 15.38
C LEU A 210 51.81 -38.88 14.27
N ASN A 211 53.02 -38.61 13.76
CA ASN A 211 53.26 -37.69 12.65
C ASN A 211 52.65 -38.23 11.33
N ASP A 212 52.70 -39.55 11.08
CA ASP A 212 52.11 -40.20 9.93
C ASP A 212 50.58 -40.17 10.01
N ILE A 213 50.02 -40.44 11.20
CA ILE A 213 48.60 -40.32 11.48
C ILE A 213 48.14 -38.89 11.25
N ALA A 214 48.88 -37.88 11.75
CA ALA A 214 48.57 -36.48 11.56
C ALA A 214 48.62 -36.04 10.06
N ALA A 215 49.60 -36.62 9.31
CA ALA A 215 49.64 -36.39 7.85
C ALA A 215 48.40 -36.93 7.13
N ARG A 216 47.93 -38.11 7.53
CA ARG A 216 46.71 -38.72 7.02
C ARG A 216 45.47 -37.91 7.37
N LEU A 217 45.35 -37.42 8.61
CA LEU A 217 44.27 -36.54 9.03
C LEU A 217 44.27 -35.21 8.25
N ARG A 218 45.43 -34.63 7.89
CA ARG A 218 45.51 -33.46 7.03
C ARG A 218 44.94 -33.72 5.64
N SER A 219 45.24 -34.89 5.04
CA SER A 219 44.63 -35.29 3.75
C SER A 219 43.11 -35.37 3.85
N LEU A 220 42.61 -35.93 4.94
CA LEU A 220 41.18 -36.01 5.24
C LEU A 220 40.55 -34.64 5.41
N ALA A 221 41.17 -33.77 6.17
CA ALA A 221 40.72 -32.40 6.41
C ALA A 221 40.54 -31.65 5.08
N SER A 222 41.47 -31.82 4.13
CA SER A 222 41.38 -31.22 2.79
C SER A 222 40.20 -31.74 1.96
N GLN A 223 39.81 -33.01 2.15
CA GLN A 223 38.69 -33.65 1.46
C GLN A 223 37.33 -33.27 2.08
N THR A 224 37.25 -33.27 3.39
CA THR A 224 36.02 -32.98 4.12
C THR A 224 35.73 -31.48 4.28
N GLY A 225 36.75 -30.62 4.10
CA GLY A 225 36.65 -29.18 4.31
C GLY A 225 36.60 -28.78 5.79
N GLY A 226 36.86 -29.72 6.71
CA GLY A 226 36.87 -29.47 8.14
C GLY A 226 38.12 -30.04 8.79
N GLU A 227 38.57 -29.43 9.88
CA GLU A 227 39.71 -29.96 10.65
C GLU A 227 39.34 -31.27 11.35
N THR A 228 40.24 -32.23 11.33
CA THR A 228 40.02 -33.58 11.86
C THR A 228 41.01 -33.91 12.97
N MET A 229 40.56 -34.60 14.03
CA MET A 229 41.37 -34.92 15.19
C MET A 229 40.98 -36.28 15.76
N ILE A 230 41.93 -36.90 16.47
CA ILE A 230 41.73 -38.11 17.25
C ILE A 230 42.11 -37.84 18.71
N PHE A 231 41.22 -38.18 19.60
CA PHE A 231 41.43 -38.11 21.04
C PHE A 231 41.33 -39.51 21.63
N SER A 232 42.08 -39.74 22.68
CA SER A 232 41.85 -40.87 23.59
C SER A 232 40.51 -40.68 24.33
N THR A 233 39.99 -41.72 24.90
CA THR A 233 38.73 -41.66 25.68
C THR A 233 38.83 -40.81 26.96
N ASP A 234 40.04 -40.53 27.46
CA ASP A 234 40.29 -39.60 28.55
C ASP A 234 40.30 -38.11 28.12
N GLY A 235 40.32 -37.82 26.83
CA GLY A 235 40.38 -36.47 26.26
C GLY A 235 41.77 -36.01 25.88
N THR A 236 42.78 -36.88 25.96
CA THR A 236 44.13 -36.60 25.50
C THR A 236 44.17 -36.55 23.96
N LEU A 237 44.73 -35.49 23.38
CA LEU A 237 44.89 -35.36 21.95
C LEU A 237 45.95 -36.35 21.43
N VAL A 238 45.56 -37.30 20.60
CA VAL A 238 46.44 -38.29 19.99
C VAL A 238 47.04 -37.75 18.70
N ALA A 239 46.21 -37.27 17.77
CA ALA A 239 46.65 -36.73 16.48
C ALA A 239 45.68 -35.67 15.98
N THR A 240 46.19 -34.73 15.17
CA THR A 240 45.40 -33.63 14.60
C THR A 240 45.90 -33.24 13.23
N SER A 241 44.98 -32.84 12.37
CA SER A 241 45.30 -32.14 11.10
C SER A 241 45.81 -30.71 11.35
N GLU A 242 45.44 -30.11 12.46
CA GLU A 242 45.83 -28.73 12.83
C GLU A 242 47.34 -28.65 13.15
N ARG A 243 47.97 -27.59 12.64
CA ARG A 243 49.44 -27.42 12.81
C ARG A 243 49.83 -26.81 14.15
N ARG A 244 48.92 -26.12 14.83
CA ARG A 244 49.17 -25.43 16.10
C ARG A 244 48.51 -26.20 17.22
N SER A 245 49.25 -26.56 18.21
CA SER A 245 48.78 -27.30 19.41
C SER A 245 47.81 -26.51 20.31
N ASP A 246 47.78 -25.17 20.17
CA ASP A 246 46.88 -24.28 20.93
C ASP A 246 45.98 -23.48 19.95
N SER A 247 45.36 -24.17 19.01
CA SER A 247 44.45 -23.51 18.09
C SER A 247 43.02 -23.34 18.70
N PRO A 248 42.26 -22.32 18.26
CA PRO A 248 40.85 -22.18 18.65
C PRO A 248 40.02 -23.42 18.32
N VAL A 249 40.40 -24.15 17.29
CA VAL A 249 39.75 -25.38 16.83
C VAL A 249 39.85 -26.47 17.86
N ILE A 250 41.07 -26.70 18.40
CA ILE A 250 41.31 -27.72 19.45
C ILE A 250 40.58 -27.33 20.75
N ARG A 251 40.56 -26.05 21.12
CA ARG A 251 39.80 -25.56 22.26
C ARG A 251 38.29 -25.75 22.11
N ALA A 252 37.78 -25.57 20.89
CA ALA A 252 36.36 -25.81 20.59
C ALA A 252 35.99 -27.28 20.83
N VAL A 253 36.84 -28.22 20.37
CA VAL A 253 36.61 -29.65 20.59
C VAL A 253 36.61 -29.97 22.08
N ARG A 254 37.61 -29.51 22.83
CA ARG A 254 37.70 -29.72 24.29
C ARG A 254 36.46 -29.17 25.00
N THR A 255 35.98 -28.00 24.62
CA THR A 255 34.78 -27.41 25.22
C THR A 255 33.55 -28.32 25.06
N VAL A 256 33.40 -29.01 23.94
CA VAL A 256 32.30 -29.99 23.75
C VAL A 256 32.59 -31.28 24.48
N PHE A 257 33.83 -31.77 24.40
CA PHE A 257 34.24 -33.04 25.00
C PHE A 257 34.11 -33.06 26.53
N ASP A 258 34.39 -31.92 27.18
CA ASP A 258 34.35 -31.75 28.63
C ASP A 258 32.94 -31.47 29.18
N GLN A 259 31.93 -31.32 28.30
CA GLN A 259 30.55 -31.12 28.75
C GLN A 259 30.01 -32.37 29.50
N PRO A 260 29.35 -32.18 30.66
CA PRO A 260 28.77 -33.28 31.43
C PRO A 260 27.76 -34.08 30.59
N GLY A 261 27.96 -35.39 30.51
CA GLY A 261 27.04 -36.31 29.80
C GLY A 261 27.29 -36.49 28.31
N GLU A 262 28.19 -35.74 27.66
CA GLU A 262 28.46 -35.90 26.21
C GLU A 262 29.07 -37.28 25.89
N ARG A 263 29.93 -37.80 26.73
CA ARG A 263 30.47 -39.17 26.59
C ARG A 263 29.35 -40.22 26.57
N LEU A 264 28.37 -40.06 27.46
CA LEU A 264 27.20 -40.94 27.52
C LEU A 264 26.36 -40.83 26.22
N ARG A 265 26.13 -39.59 25.74
CA ARG A 265 25.41 -39.35 24.50
C ARG A 265 26.14 -39.90 23.27
N MET A 266 27.48 -39.81 23.22
CA MET A 266 28.26 -40.44 22.16
C MET A 266 28.13 -41.97 22.19
N ALA A 267 28.13 -42.57 23.39
CA ALA A 267 27.97 -44.01 23.54
C ALA A 267 26.58 -44.50 23.09
N GLU A 268 25.54 -43.73 23.41
CA GLU A 268 24.14 -44.06 23.05
C GLU A 268 23.80 -43.80 21.58
N ARG A 269 24.24 -42.66 21.02
CA ARG A 269 23.84 -42.18 19.70
C ARG A 269 24.88 -42.44 18.62
N GLY A 270 26.06 -42.91 18.97
CA GLY A 270 27.19 -43.11 18.07
C GLY A 270 27.99 -41.83 17.78
N TRP A 271 27.34 -40.67 17.75
CA TRP A 271 28.00 -39.38 17.59
C TRP A 271 27.17 -38.21 18.18
N VAL A 272 27.81 -37.09 18.40
CA VAL A 272 27.21 -35.84 18.90
C VAL A 272 27.74 -34.66 18.11
N SER A 273 26.95 -33.60 18.03
CA SER A 273 27.43 -32.34 17.46
C SER A 273 26.89 -31.15 18.24
N ASP A 274 27.73 -30.14 18.38
CA ASP A 274 27.37 -28.88 19.03
C ASP A 274 28.05 -27.69 18.33
N ALA A 275 27.51 -26.49 18.57
CA ALA A 275 28.06 -25.22 18.07
C ALA A 275 28.67 -24.45 19.24
N VAL A 276 29.97 -24.24 19.23
CA VAL A 276 30.72 -23.59 20.30
C VAL A 276 31.38 -22.32 19.83
N LYS A 277 31.35 -21.28 20.65
CA LYS A 277 32.01 -20.01 20.36
C LYS A 277 33.32 -19.89 21.10
N VAL A 278 34.43 -19.78 20.37
CA VAL A 278 35.80 -19.61 20.89
C VAL A 278 36.41 -18.40 20.20
N ASP A 279 37.00 -17.47 20.95
CA ASP A 279 37.67 -16.26 20.48
C ASP A 279 36.82 -15.42 19.49
N GLY A 280 35.49 -15.37 19.68
CA GLY A 280 34.58 -14.65 18.83
C GLY A 280 34.12 -15.40 17.58
N GLN A 281 34.78 -16.48 17.19
CA GLN A 281 34.42 -17.37 16.07
C GLN A 281 33.49 -18.50 16.56
N THR A 282 32.60 -18.94 15.71
CA THR A 282 31.68 -20.07 16.01
C THR A 282 32.14 -21.30 15.22
N PHE A 283 32.40 -22.38 15.96
CA PHE A 283 32.79 -23.67 15.40
C PHE A 283 31.66 -24.68 15.56
N LEU A 284 31.46 -25.47 14.52
CA LEU A 284 30.55 -26.62 14.53
C LEU A 284 31.41 -27.86 14.78
N VAL A 285 31.26 -28.44 15.93
CA VAL A 285 32.06 -29.58 16.41
C VAL A 285 31.24 -30.83 16.32
N GLY A 286 31.74 -31.87 15.69
CA GLY A 286 31.19 -33.22 15.69
C GLY A 286 32.17 -34.18 16.37
N LEU A 287 31.66 -35.02 17.26
CA LEU A 287 32.46 -36.04 18.00
C LEU A 287 31.82 -37.40 17.76
N ARG A 288 32.68 -38.44 17.57
CA ARG A 288 32.25 -39.84 17.41
C ARG A 288 33.16 -40.76 18.16
N LEU A 289 32.57 -41.66 18.92
CA LEU A 289 33.30 -42.76 19.56
C LEU A 289 33.54 -43.86 18.52
N ASN A 290 34.79 -44.18 18.27
CA ASN A 290 35.21 -45.28 17.41
C ASN A 290 35.71 -46.43 18.29
N ARG A 291 35.25 -47.66 17.97
CA ARG A 291 35.70 -48.90 18.56
C ARG A 291 36.44 -49.67 17.51
N ILE A 292 37.74 -49.77 17.69
CA ILE A 292 38.63 -50.46 16.78
C ILE A 292 38.71 -51.96 17.19
N PHE A 293 38.89 -52.82 16.23
CA PHE A 293 39.10 -54.24 16.50
C PHE A 293 40.24 -54.42 17.50
N GLY A 294 40.12 -55.30 18.49
CA GLY A 294 41.12 -55.47 19.55
C GLY A 294 40.92 -54.61 20.80
N GLY A 295 39.83 -53.77 20.86
CA GLY A 295 39.42 -53.07 22.08
C GLY A 295 39.97 -51.65 22.23
N LEU A 296 40.66 -51.11 21.24
CA LEU A 296 41.03 -49.70 21.24
C LEU A 296 39.80 -48.84 21.04
N GLU A 297 39.53 -47.95 21.98
CA GLU A 297 38.50 -46.90 21.84
C GLU A 297 39.15 -45.54 21.69
N CYS A 298 38.70 -44.79 20.68
CA CYS A 298 39.14 -43.40 20.48
C CYS A 298 37.98 -42.52 20.02
N VAL A 299 38.10 -41.22 20.21
CA VAL A 299 37.09 -40.25 19.76
C VAL A 299 37.65 -39.48 18.57
N SER A 300 37.00 -39.63 17.42
CA SER A 300 37.25 -38.76 16.29
C SER A 300 36.44 -37.46 16.40
N ALA A 301 37.08 -36.35 16.03
CA ALA A 301 36.47 -35.04 15.98
C ALA A 301 36.57 -34.45 14.58
N VAL A 302 35.51 -33.83 14.12
CA VAL A 302 35.48 -33.01 12.91
C VAL A 302 34.97 -31.63 13.26
N VAL A 303 35.67 -30.61 12.82
CA VAL A 303 35.35 -29.23 13.16
C VAL A 303 35.22 -28.38 11.88
N PHE A 304 34.12 -27.70 11.75
CA PHE A 304 33.90 -26.72 10.68
C PHE A 304 33.81 -25.31 11.26
N GLU A 305 34.47 -24.36 10.64
CA GLU A 305 34.23 -22.95 10.96
C GLU A 305 32.88 -22.53 10.31
N ARG A 306 31.95 -22.06 11.18
CA ARG A 306 30.59 -21.71 10.74
C ARG A 306 30.59 -20.64 9.65
N GLU A 307 31.45 -19.61 9.79
CA GLU A 307 31.49 -18.50 8.86
C GLU A 307 32.02 -18.93 7.48
N ALA A 308 33.02 -19.81 7.45
CA ALA A 308 33.55 -20.38 6.21
C ALA A 308 32.52 -21.28 5.52
N THR A 309 31.77 -22.09 6.28
CA THR A 309 30.82 -23.06 5.74
C THR A 309 29.47 -22.43 5.40
N LEU A 310 28.91 -21.57 6.25
CA LEU A 310 27.57 -21.02 6.14
C LEU A 310 27.53 -19.53 5.77
N GLY A 311 28.65 -18.83 5.83
CA GLY A 311 28.68 -17.37 5.65
C GLY A 311 28.19 -16.91 4.28
N ALA A 312 28.44 -17.66 3.22
CA ALA A 312 27.91 -17.35 1.90
C ALA A 312 26.37 -17.45 1.84
N ILE A 313 25.81 -18.48 2.51
CA ILE A 313 24.36 -18.70 2.58
C ILE A 313 23.70 -17.62 3.44
N GLU A 314 24.28 -17.30 4.60
CA GLU A 314 23.78 -16.23 5.49
C GLU A 314 23.83 -14.85 4.82
N LYS A 315 24.87 -14.53 4.08
CA LYS A 315 24.98 -13.30 3.25
C LYS A 315 23.93 -13.28 2.14
N GLY A 316 23.70 -14.41 1.49
CA GLY A 316 22.65 -14.58 0.47
C GLY A 316 21.25 -14.32 1.05
N LEU A 317 20.94 -14.94 2.21
CA LEU A 317 19.68 -14.74 2.92
C LEU A 317 19.46 -13.28 3.31
N ARG A 318 20.47 -12.63 3.83
CA ARG A 318 20.40 -11.20 4.20
C ARG A 318 20.13 -10.32 2.99
N ARG A 319 20.77 -10.59 1.85
CA ARG A 319 20.48 -9.87 0.59
C ARG A 319 19.03 -10.12 0.14
N SER A 320 18.57 -11.37 0.15
CA SER A 320 17.20 -11.72 -0.21
C SER A 320 16.18 -11.05 0.72
N PHE A 321 16.46 -10.94 2.00
CA PHE A 321 15.63 -10.22 2.94
C PHE A 321 15.52 -8.72 2.59
N PHE A 322 16.64 -8.05 2.35
CA PHE A 322 16.62 -6.63 1.96
C PHE A 322 15.94 -6.39 0.63
N THR A 323 16.12 -7.27 -0.37
CA THR A 323 15.42 -7.17 -1.65
C THR A 323 13.92 -7.39 -1.51
N ALA A 324 13.49 -8.31 -0.65
CA ALA A 324 12.07 -8.53 -0.35
C ALA A 324 11.43 -7.31 0.35
N VAL A 325 12.13 -6.71 1.32
CA VAL A 325 11.67 -5.48 1.98
C VAL A 325 11.58 -4.31 0.99
N ALA A 326 12.58 -4.15 0.12
CA ALA A 326 12.57 -3.11 -0.91
C ALA A 326 11.39 -3.32 -1.88
N ALA A 327 11.17 -4.55 -2.36
CA ALA A 327 10.05 -4.89 -3.22
C ALA A 327 8.69 -4.64 -2.55
N LEU A 328 8.58 -4.93 -1.24
CA LEU A 328 7.40 -4.64 -0.45
C LEU A 328 7.12 -3.13 -0.40
N ILE A 329 8.13 -2.31 -0.10
CA ILE A 329 7.99 -0.84 -0.06
C ILE A 329 7.54 -0.30 -1.42
N VAL A 330 8.15 -0.75 -2.51
CA VAL A 330 7.78 -0.35 -3.88
C VAL A 330 6.33 -0.76 -4.19
N SER A 331 5.94 -1.98 -3.83
CA SER A 331 4.57 -2.48 -4.04
C SER A 331 3.54 -1.68 -3.24
N LEU A 332 3.84 -1.34 -1.98
CA LEU A 332 2.98 -0.51 -1.14
C LEU A 332 2.84 0.92 -1.71
N ALA A 333 3.96 1.51 -2.17
CA ALA A 333 3.94 2.81 -2.81
C ALA A 333 3.12 2.79 -4.11
N ALA A 334 3.30 1.78 -4.96
CA ALA A 334 2.54 1.59 -6.19
C ALA A 334 1.04 1.41 -5.92
N ALA A 335 0.67 0.58 -4.93
CA ALA A 335 -0.72 0.38 -4.51
C ALA A 335 -1.37 1.68 -4.00
N PHE A 336 -0.64 2.46 -3.19
CA PHE A 336 -1.10 3.74 -2.70
C PHE A 336 -1.32 4.76 -3.83
N LEU A 337 -0.38 4.87 -4.77
CA LEU A 337 -0.49 5.75 -5.94
C LEU A 337 -1.66 5.34 -6.84
N LEU A 338 -1.83 4.04 -7.10
CA LEU A 338 -2.92 3.50 -7.90
C LEU A 338 -4.28 3.76 -7.24
N ALA A 339 -4.41 3.48 -5.95
CA ALA A 339 -5.63 3.76 -5.19
C ALA A 339 -6.00 5.25 -5.22
N ARG A 340 -5.00 6.13 -5.15
CA ARG A 340 -5.18 7.58 -5.24
C ARG A 340 -5.63 8.02 -6.65
N ARG A 341 -5.06 7.37 -7.67
CA ARG A 341 -5.36 7.67 -9.09
C ARG A 341 -6.75 7.21 -9.51
N ILE A 342 -7.29 6.15 -8.89
CA ILE A 342 -8.66 5.67 -9.12
C ILE A 342 -9.68 6.44 -8.27
N ALA A 343 -9.40 6.61 -6.98
CA ALA A 343 -10.38 7.16 -6.04
C ALA A 343 -10.65 8.65 -6.21
N ARG A 344 -9.69 9.44 -6.70
CA ARG A 344 -9.87 10.89 -6.89
C ARG A 344 -10.92 11.22 -7.95
N PRO A 345 -10.82 10.73 -9.20
CA PRO A 345 -11.81 11.00 -10.22
C PRO A 345 -13.20 10.47 -9.85
N LEU A 346 -13.30 9.26 -9.30
CA LEU A 346 -14.58 8.69 -8.86
C LEU A 346 -15.30 9.56 -7.82
N ARG A 347 -14.55 10.16 -6.88
CA ARG A 347 -15.15 11.10 -5.92
C ARG A 347 -15.67 12.36 -6.59
N ALA A 348 -14.92 12.92 -7.54
CA ALA A 348 -15.35 14.09 -8.28
C ALA A 348 -16.65 13.81 -9.07
N VAL A 349 -16.72 12.65 -9.73
CA VAL A 349 -17.94 12.20 -10.42
C VAL A 349 -19.10 12.02 -9.45
N THR A 350 -18.87 11.35 -8.32
CA THR A 350 -19.91 11.14 -7.28
C THR A 350 -20.47 12.47 -6.76
N GLU A 351 -19.58 13.43 -6.47
CA GLU A 351 -20.00 14.75 -6.03
C GLU A 351 -20.74 15.52 -7.14
N GLY A 352 -20.28 15.40 -8.39
CA GLY A 352 -20.97 15.95 -9.55
C GLY A 352 -22.40 15.40 -9.69
N VAL A 353 -22.58 14.09 -9.59
CA VAL A 353 -23.90 13.45 -9.62
C VAL A 353 -24.77 13.93 -8.47
N ARG A 354 -24.20 14.06 -7.27
CA ARG A 354 -24.92 14.54 -6.09
C ARG A 354 -25.40 15.98 -6.24
N ARG A 355 -24.56 16.85 -6.83
CA ARG A 355 -24.93 18.24 -7.15
C ARG A 355 -26.03 18.28 -8.22
N ILE A 356 -25.90 17.48 -9.28
CA ILE A 356 -26.96 17.34 -10.30
C ILE A 356 -28.27 16.89 -9.66
N GLY A 357 -28.23 15.93 -8.73
CA GLY A 357 -29.41 15.47 -8.00
C GLY A 357 -30.09 16.55 -7.13
N ARG A 358 -29.38 17.64 -6.81
CA ARG A 358 -29.92 18.83 -6.13
C ARG A 358 -30.25 19.96 -7.10
N PHE A 359 -30.17 19.69 -8.38
CA PHE A 359 -30.33 20.67 -9.46
C PHE A 359 -29.34 21.86 -9.36
N GLU A 360 -28.14 21.58 -8.84
CA GLU A 360 -27.01 22.52 -8.82
C GLU A 360 -26.21 22.29 -10.10
N LEU A 361 -26.57 22.99 -11.18
CA LEU A 361 -26.05 22.75 -12.53
C LEU A 361 -24.84 23.63 -12.90
N GLN A 362 -24.24 24.34 -11.94
CA GLN A 362 -23.05 25.16 -12.18
C GLN A 362 -21.86 24.32 -12.65
N GLU A 363 -20.90 24.96 -13.33
CA GLU A 363 -19.73 24.26 -13.84
C GLU A 363 -19.00 23.49 -12.73
N ALA A 364 -18.83 22.20 -12.97
CA ALA A 364 -18.03 21.32 -12.15
C ALA A 364 -16.88 20.81 -13.02
N ASP A 365 -15.67 21.05 -12.56
CA ASP A 365 -14.46 20.54 -13.20
C ASP A 365 -14.34 19.04 -12.88
N PHE A 366 -14.49 18.20 -13.91
CA PHE A 366 -14.24 16.77 -13.80
C PHE A 366 -12.80 16.51 -14.22
N PRO A 367 -11.94 16.03 -13.30
CA PRO A 367 -10.56 15.74 -13.65
C PRO A 367 -10.50 14.62 -14.70
N ARG A 368 -9.68 14.80 -15.71
CA ARG A 368 -9.43 13.78 -16.74
C ARG A 368 -8.87 12.52 -16.07
N SER A 369 -9.37 11.37 -16.47
CA SER A 369 -8.93 10.07 -15.99
C SER A 369 -8.24 9.29 -17.12
N HIS A 370 -7.15 8.60 -16.80
CA HIS A 370 -6.51 7.68 -17.73
C HIS A 370 -7.19 6.28 -17.74
N ILE A 371 -8.19 6.10 -16.88
CA ILE A 371 -9.00 4.89 -16.82
C ILE A 371 -10.22 5.13 -17.70
N HIS A 372 -10.33 4.35 -18.76
CA HIS A 372 -11.36 4.51 -19.80
C HIS A 372 -12.78 4.54 -19.22
N GLU A 373 -13.11 3.63 -18.31
CA GLU A 373 -14.44 3.52 -17.70
C GLU A 373 -14.79 4.77 -16.87
N VAL A 374 -13.80 5.34 -16.19
CA VAL A 374 -13.98 6.56 -15.40
C VAL A 374 -14.16 7.78 -16.32
N GLU A 375 -13.42 7.84 -17.43
CA GLU A 375 -13.54 8.91 -18.42
C GLU A 375 -14.91 8.87 -19.12
N VAL A 376 -15.36 7.67 -19.51
CA VAL A 376 -16.72 7.46 -20.07
C VAL A 376 -17.80 7.90 -19.09
N LEU A 377 -17.65 7.53 -17.81
CA LEU A 377 -18.59 7.93 -16.76
C LEU A 377 -18.60 9.46 -16.57
N SER A 378 -17.43 10.08 -16.46
CA SER A 378 -17.29 11.55 -16.33
C SER A 378 -17.96 12.28 -17.49
N SER A 379 -17.67 11.87 -18.74
CA SER A 379 -18.25 12.48 -19.94
C SER A 379 -19.77 12.27 -20.03
N SER A 380 -20.27 11.14 -19.56
CA SER A 380 -21.71 10.87 -19.52
C SER A 380 -22.43 11.75 -18.50
N VAL A 381 -21.84 11.94 -17.31
CA VAL A 381 -22.36 12.85 -16.28
C VAL A 381 -22.32 14.31 -16.77
N GLN A 382 -21.26 14.72 -17.47
CA GLN A 382 -21.19 16.04 -18.09
C GLN A 382 -22.29 16.24 -19.13
N ARG A 383 -22.49 15.27 -20.03
CA ARG A 383 -23.58 15.34 -21.03
C ARG A 383 -24.95 15.46 -20.37
N MET A 384 -25.21 14.64 -19.33
CA MET A 384 -26.45 14.72 -18.55
C MET A 384 -26.63 16.12 -17.94
N ARG A 385 -25.58 16.67 -17.33
CA ARG A 385 -25.62 18.02 -16.76
C ARG A 385 -25.95 19.07 -17.82
N HIS A 386 -25.29 19.04 -19.00
CA HIS A 386 -25.56 19.97 -20.08
C HIS A 386 -26.99 19.85 -20.62
N SER A 387 -27.51 18.61 -20.73
CA SER A 387 -28.90 18.38 -21.11
C SER A 387 -29.88 18.98 -20.11
N LEU A 388 -29.63 18.77 -18.80
CA LEU A 388 -30.44 19.36 -17.74
C LEU A 388 -30.30 20.88 -17.68
N GLN A 389 -29.14 21.42 -17.98
CA GLN A 389 -28.88 22.86 -18.02
C GLN A 389 -29.66 23.54 -19.18
N SER A 390 -29.68 22.89 -20.34
CA SER A 390 -30.51 23.34 -21.47
C SER A 390 -32.01 23.23 -21.15
N PHE A 391 -32.42 22.15 -20.46
CA PHE A 391 -33.80 21.99 -20.03
C PHE A 391 -34.24 23.05 -19.01
N ALA A 392 -33.33 23.47 -18.12
CA ALA A 392 -33.56 24.51 -17.12
C ALA A 392 -33.89 25.89 -17.71
N GLN A 393 -33.63 26.11 -19.00
CA GLN A 393 -34.05 27.34 -19.70
C GLN A 393 -35.55 27.36 -20.00
N TYR A 394 -36.22 26.20 -19.96
CA TYR A 394 -37.66 26.10 -20.28
C TYR A 394 -38.55 26.04 -19.02
N VAL A 395 -37.99 25.80 -17.85
CA VAL A 395 -38.75 25.66 -16.58
C VAL A 395 -38.07 26.48 -15.48
N PRO A 396 -38.83 27.25 -14.70
CA PRO A 396 -38.25 27.98 -13.57
C PRO A 396 -37.49 27.07 -12.62
N VAL A 397 -36.18 27.33 -12.45
CA VAL A 397 -35.26 26.49 -11.68
C VAL A 397 -35.73 26.29 -10.25
N ASP A 398 -36.34 27.31 -9.64
CA ASP A 398 -36.83 27.25 -8.27
C ASP A 398 -38.00 26.28 -8.08
N VAL A 399 -38.88 26.17 -9.06
CA VAL A 399 -39.96 25.19 -9.10
C VAL A 399 -39.39 23.77 -9.09
N VAL A 400 -38.34 23.51 -9.91
CA VAL A 400 -37.67 22.19 -9.94
C VAL A 400 -36.94 21.88 -8.63
N ARG A 401 -36.27 22.86 -8.04
CA ARG A 401 -35.58 22.69 -6.76
C ARG A 401 -36.54 22.36 -5.60
N ASP A 402 -37.65 23.07 -5.52
CA ASP A 402 -38.64 22.84 -4.47
C ASP A 402 -39.31 21.48 -4.61
N LEU A 403 -39.55 21.04 -5.85
CA LEU A 403 -40.04 19.69 -6.14
C LEU A 403 -39.04 18.61 -5.70
N ILE A 404 -37.77 18.78 -6.03
CA ILE A 404 -36.70 17.84 -5.63
C ILE A 404 -36.57 17.79 -4.10
N ARG A 405 -36.65 18.93 -3.41
CA ARG A 405 -36.59 19.00 -1.93
C ARG A 405 -37.78 18.31 -1.27
N ALA A 406 -38.95 18.43 -1.89
CA ALA A 406 -40.17 17.77 -1.41
C ALA A 406 -40.16 16.25 -1.64
N GLY A 407 -39.17 15.71 -2.39
CA GLY A 407 -39.06 14.28 -2.67
C GLY A 407 -40.17 13.74 -3.56
N GLY A 408 -40.92 14.63 -4.23
CA GLY A 408 -42.10 14.31 -5.01
C GLY A 408 -41.87 14.24 -6.52
N VAL A 409 -42.72 13.50 -7.21
CA VAL A 409 -42.91 13.60 -8.66
C VAL A 409 -43.83 14.80 -8.91
N ALA A 410 -43.52 15.63 -9.92
CA ALA A 410 -44.41 16.72 -10.33
C ALA A 410 -45.79 16.15 -10.69
N GLY A 411 -46.78 16.41 -9.86
CA GLY A 411 -48.19 16.05 -10.11
C GLY A 411 -49.03 17.27 -10.47
N LEU A 412 -50.18 17.05 -11.10
CA LEU A 412 -51.19 18.08 -11.32
C LEU A 412 -51.74 18.55 -9.95
N GLY A 413 -52.00 19.87 -9.87
CA GLY A 413 -52.59 20.47 -8.69
C GLY A 413 -51.89 21.75 -8.26
N GLY A 414 -52.46 22.46 -7.33
CA GLY A 414 -51.92 23.72 -6.80
C GLY A 414 -52.45 24.02 -5.41
N ASN A 415 -51.81 24.98 -4.78
CA ASN A 415 -52.18 25.50 -3.47
C ASN A 415 -52.76 26.92 -3.63
N ARG A 416 -53.84 27.19 -2.87
CA ARG A 416 -54.32 28.57 -2.76
C ARG A 416 -53.32 29.42 -2.01
N ARG A 417 -52.93 30.50 -2.66
CA ARG A 417 -51.91 31.41 -2.12
C ARG A 417 -52.21 32.86 -2.57
N THR A 418 -52.04 33.79 -1.68
CA THR A 418 -52.06 35.20 -2.05
C THR A 418 -50.77 35.56 -2.75
N VAL A 419 -50.86 36.08 -3.97
CA VAL A 419 -49.72 36.43 -4.84
C VAL A 419 -49.88 37.82 -5.38
N THR A 420 -48.77 38.48 -5.71
CA THR A 420 -48.84 39.66 -6.57
C THR A 420 -48.52 39.22 -8.00
N VAL A 421 -49.39 39.53 -8.90
CA VAL A 421 -49.26 39.24 -10.32
C VAL A 421 -48.85 40.51 -11.06
N MET A 422 -47.84 40.39 -11.90
CA MET A 422 -47.37 41.47 -12.78
C MET A 422 -47.62 41.03 -14.23
N PHE A 423 -48.27 41.90 -14.99
CA PHE A 423 -48.32 41.84 -16.47
C PHE A 423 -47.57 43.02 -17.04
N CYS A 424 -46.76 42.75 -18.05
CA CYS A 424 -46.07 43.79 -18.82
C CYS A 424 -46.27 43.59 -20.30
N ASP A 425 -46.36 44.67 -21.07
CA ASP A 425 -46.56 44.67 -22.53
C ASP A 425 -45.81 45.84 -23.18
N LEU A 426 -45.23 45.59 -24.37
CA LEU A 426 -44.52 46.63 -25.12
C LEU A 426 -45.48 47.44 -26.03
N GLN A 427 -45.50 48.74 -25.84
CA GLN A 427 -46.37 49.58 -26.63
C GLN A 427 -45.87 49.74 -28.08
N GLY A 428 -46.66 49.25 -29.04
CA GLY A 428 -46.40 49.44 -30.47
C GLY A 428 -45.34 48.51 -31.07
N PHE A 429 -44.96 47.46 -30.33
CA PHE A 429 -43.98 46.48 -30.79
C PHE A 429 -44.44 45.75 -32.06
N THR A 430 -45.70 45.37 -32.15
CA THR A 430 -46.28 44.74 -33.35
C THR A 430 -45.98 45.54 -34.62
N SER A 431 -46.23 46.87 -34.59
CA SER A 431 -45.96 47.77 -35.71
C SER A 431 -44.46 47.97 -35.99
N TYR A 432 -43.62 47.81 -35.02
CA TYR A 432 -42.15 47.78 -35.16
C TYR A 432 -41.71 46.49 -35.83
N ALA A 433 -42.18 45.36 -35.33
CA ALA A 433 -41.82 44.03 -35.82
C ALA A 433 -42.20 43.81 -37.29
N GLU A 434 -43.26 44.41 -37.74
CA GLU A 434 -43.65 44.40 -39.17
C GLU A 434 -42.64 45.12 -40.09
N LYS A 435 -41.77 45.99 -39.53
CA LYS A 435 -40.86 46.85 -40.32
C LYS A 435 -39.41 46.38 -40.29
N VAL A 436 -39.10 45.43 -39.48
CA VAL A 436 -37.73 44.91 -39.27
C VAL A 436 -37.64 43.43 -39.62
N SER A 437 -36.43 42.88 -39.71
CA SER A 437 -36.28 41.44 -39.88
C SER A 437 -36.73 40.66 -38.63
N PRO A 438 -37.19 39.42 -38.77
CA PRO A 438 -37.55 38.58 -37.59
C PRO A 438 -36.42 38.44 -36.58
N GLU A 439 -35.17 38.34 -37.03
CA GLU A 439 -33.98 38.25 -36.17
C GLU A 439 -33.84 39.54 -35.35
N THR A 440 -33.94 40.71 -35.96
CA THR A 440 -33.87 41.99 -35.26
C THR A 440 -35.00 42.15 -34.25
N ALA A 441 -36.22 41.72 -34.60
CA ALA A 441 -37.35 41.74 -33.67
C ALA A 441 -37.10 40.84 -32.45
N VAL A 442 -36.56 39.62 -32.66
CA VAL A 442 -36.21 38.69 -31.58
C VAL A 442 -35.08 39.25 -30.70
N ASP A 443 -34.03 39.82 -31.28
CA ASP A 443 -32.93 40.44 -30.55
C ASP A 443 -33.43 41.59 -29.67
N THR A 444 -34.34 42.44 -30.20
CA THR A 444 -34.96 43.53 -29.43
C THR A 444 -35.80 43.01 -28.28
N LEU A 445 -36.63 41.97 -28.51
CA LEU A 445 -37.39 41.31 -27.43
C LEU A 445 -36.49 40.70 -26.39
N THR A 446 -35.43 40.03 -26.80
CA THR A 446 -34.47 39.41 -25.88
C THR A 446 -33.84 40.45 -24.97
N ALA A 447 -33.36 41.56 -25.51
CA ALA A 447 -32.78 42.63 -24.71
C ALA A 447 -33.78 43.22 -23.71
N TYR A 448 -35.04 43.42 -24.13
CA TYR A 448 -36.11 43.85 -23.24
C TYR A 448 -36.40 42.83 -22.12
N PHE A 449 -36.59 41.56 -22.49
CA PHE A 449 -36.90 40.53 -21.53
C PHE A 449 -35.78 40.33 -20.53
N GLU A 450 -34.52 40.40 -20.94
CA GLU A 450 -33.37 40.29 -20.03
C GLU A 450 -33.40 41.36 -18.93
N ILE A 451 -33.80 42.59 -19.24
CA ILE A 451 -33.92 43.68 -18.26
C ILE A 451 -35.03 43.34 -17.26
N PHE A 452 -36.20 42.94 -17.73
CA PHE A 452 -37.34 42.63 -16.86
C PHE A 452 -37.11 41.38 -16.04
N VAL A 453 -36.62 40.29 -16.62
CA VAL A 453 -36.31 39.05 -15.92
C VAL A 453 -35.30 39.31 -14.78
N ARG A 454 -34.22 40.04 -15.06
CA ARG A 454 -33.22 40.40 -14.08
C ARG A 454 -33.78 41.26 -12.93
N ALA A 455 -34.66 42.20 -13.23
CA ALA A 455 -35.28 43.03 -12.21
C ALA A 455 -36.27 42.24 -11.35
N ILE A 456 -37.03 41.32 -11.94
CA ILE A 456 -37.95 40.44 -11.25
C ILE A 456 -37.21 39.47 -10.35
N ASP A 457 -36.18 38.75 -10.85
CA ASP A 457 -35.35 37.81 -10.09
C ASP A 457 -34.66 38.49 -8.90
N LYS A 458 -34.12 39.72 -9.11
CA LYS A 458 -33.44 40.50 -8.05
C LYS A 458 -34.36 40.80 -6.88
N GLN A 459 -35.69 40.89 -7.14
CA GLN A 459 -36.70 41.15 -6.10
C GLN A 459 -37.43 39.89 -5.66
N GLY A 460 -36.94 38.69 -6.02
CA GLY A 460 -37.50 37.41 -5.60
C GLY A 460 -38.82 37.02 -6.28
N GLY A 461 -39.15 37.65 -7.42
CA GLY A 461 -40.24 37.28 -8.30
C GLY A 461 -39.79 36.18 -9.28
N VAL A 462 -40.74 35.56 -9.97
CA VAL A 462 -40.48 34.54 -10.97
C VAL A 462 -41.31 34.85 -12.21
N VAL A 463 -40.68 34.83 -13.39
CA VAL A 463 -41.39 34.93 -14.64
C VAL A 463 -42.16 33.63 -14.88
N ASP A 464 -43.46 33.70 -15.00
CA ASP A 464 -44.34 32.59 -15.28
C ASP A 464 -44.29 32.22 -16.77
N LYS A 465 -44.49 33.17 -17.64
CA LYS A 465 -44.45 32.98 -19.11
C LYS A 465 -44.27 34.29 -19.88
N PHE A 466 -43.77 34.16 -21.09
CA PHE A 466 -43.79 35.21 -22.08
C PHE A 466 -45.07 35.11 -22.91
N LEU A 467 -45.67 36.25 -23.24
CA LEU A 467 -46.96 36.39 -23.92
C LEU A 467 -46.81 37.27 -25.15
N GLY A 468 -46.14 36.74 -26.18
CA GLY A 468 -45.75 37.57 -27.34
C GLY A 468 -44.69 38.59 -26.97
N ASP A 469 -45.02 39.86 -27.03
CA ASP A 469 -44.19 41.01 -26.62
C ASP A 469 -44.39 41.42 -25.14
N GLY A 470 -45.21 40.64 -24.41
CA GLY A 470 -45.45 40.82 -23.00
C GLY A 470 -44.88 39.67 -22.14
N LEU A 471 -44.94 39.85 -20.82
CA LEU A 471 -44.62 38.82 -19.86
C LEU A 471 -45.59 38.84 -18.67
N MET A 472 -45.73 37.69 -18.03
CA MET A 472 -46.39 37.52 -16.74
C MET A 472 -45.37 37.08 -15.72
N ALA A 473 -45.39 37.72 -14.53
CA ALA A 473 -44.54 37.33 -13.42
C ALA A 473 -45.36 37.21 -12.14
N LEU A 474 -44.88 36.37 -11.23
CA LEU A 474 -45.48 36.08 -9.92
C LEU A 474 -44.51 36.44 -8.81
N PHE A 475 -45.04 37.04 -7.76
CA PHE A 475 -44.34 37.29 -6.49
C PHE A 475 -45.08 36.57 -5.37
N ASN A 476 -44.34 35.95 -4.44
CA ASN A 476 -44.81 35.02 -3.41
C ASN A 476 -45.15 33.63 -3.96
N ALA A 477 -44.60 33.28 -5.11
CA ALA A 477 -44.68 31.93 -5.69
C ALA A 477 -43.50 31.69 -6.65
N PRO A 478 -42.91 30.47 -6.69
CA PRO A 478 -43.21 29.29 -5.87
C PRO A 478 -42.77 29.47 -4.42
N SER A 479 -41.70 30.22 -4.19
CA SER A 479 -41.16 30.48 -2.86
C SER A 479 -41.93 31.57 -2.11
N THR A 480 -41.92 31.50 -0.79
CA THR A 480 -42.61 32.50 0.05
C THR A 480 -41.84 33.81 0.06
N LEU A 481 -42.57 34.90 -0.19
CA LEU A 481 -42.05 36.27 -0.20
C LEU A 481 -42.98 37.17 0.60
N PRO A 482 -42.72 37.47 1.89
CA PRO A 482 -43.66 38.16 2.77
C PRO A 482 -44.07 39.57 2.28
N ALA A 483 -43.17 40.30 1.66
CA ALA A 483 -43.43 41.65 1.13
C ALA A 483 -43.58 41.64 -0.41
N HIS A 484 -44.38 40.71 -0.95
CA HIS A 484 -44.48 40.46 -2.38
C HIS A 484 -45.00 41.63 -3.20
N ALA A 485 -45.94 42.41 -2.67
CA ALA A 485 -46.46 43.61 -3.33
C ALA A 485 -45.37 44.67 -3.49
N ALA A 486 -44.65 44.97 -2.43
CA ALA A 486 -43.56 45.93 -2.45
C ALA A 486 -42.40 45.47 -3.34
N ALA A 487 -42.11 44.14 -3.33
CA ALA A 487 -41.09 43.53 -4.23
C ALA A 487 -41.51 43.70 -5.71
N ALA A 488 -42.76 43.45 -6.05
CA ALA A 488 -43.29 43.66 -7.38
C ALA A 488 -43.20 45.13 -7.82
N CYS A 489 -43.52 46.05 -6.94
CA CYS A 489 -43.37 47.49 -7.20
C CYS A 489 -41.92 47.91 -7.44
N ARG A 490 -40.98 47.41 -6.60
CA ARG A 490 -39.53 47.67 -6.77
C ARG A 490 -39.01 47.08 -8.07
N ALA A 491 -39.39 45.81 -8.42
CA ALA A 491 -39.01 45.15 -9.65
C ALA A 491 -39.46 45.96 -10.86
N THR A 492 -40.73 46.39 -10.85
CA THR A 492 -41.33 47.20 -11.94
C THR A 492 -40.56 48.52 -12.10
N LEU A 493 -40.36 49.30 -11.03
CA LEU A 493 -39.65 50.57 -11.11
C LEU A 493 -38.20 50.40 -11.55
N LEU A 494 -37.53 49.35 -11.09
CA LEU A 494 -36.15 48.99 -11.50
C LEU A 494 -36.10 48.69 -12.99
N ALA A 495 -37.00 47.82 -13.49
CA ALA A 495 -37.07 47.45 -14.89
C ALA A 495 -37.33 48.62 -15.80
N HIS A 496 -38.31 49.46 -15.45
CA HIS A 496 -38.62 50.67 -16.20
C HIS A 496 -37.46 51.68 -16.23
N ARG A 497 -36.75 51.84 -15.13
CA ARG A 497 -35.55 52.70 -15.01
C ARG A 497 -34.39 52.14 -15.89
N GLU A 498 -34.08 50.85 -15.79
CA GLU A 498 -33.01 50.22 -16.57
C GLU A 498 -33.34 50.27 -18.08
N LEU A 499 -34.60 50.01 -18.47
CA LEU A 499 -35.05 50.11 -19.85
C LEU A 499 -34.94 51.53 -20.40
N SER A 500 -35.32 52.54 -19.60
CA SER A 500 -35.18 53.94 -19.99
C SER A 500 -33.71 54.35 -20.14
N ALA A 501 -32.82 53.82 -19.32
CA ALA A 501 -31.37 54.02 -19.40
C ALA A 501 -30.72 53.32 -20.60
N ALA A 502 -31.26 52.19 -21.02
CA ALA A 502 -30.82 51.48 -22.23
C ALA A 502 -31.12 52.26 -23.53
N GLY A 503 -32.13 53.09 -23.51
CA GLY A 503 -32.46 53.95 -24.64
C GLY A 503 -33.06 53.20 -25.83
N ASP A 504 -32.50 53.46 -27.00
CA ASP A 504 -32.94 52.82 -28.27
C ASP A 504 -32.41 51.37 -28.35
N LEU A 505 -33.32 50.43 -28.53
CA LEU A 505 -33.01 49.03 -28.77
C LEU A 505 -33.24 48.74 -30.27
N SER A 506 -32.18 48.78 -31.04
CA SER A 506 -32.22 48.48 -32.50
C SER A 506 -33.26 49.30 -33.31
N GLY A 507 -33.34 50.61 -33.06
CA GLY A 507 -34.31 51.49 -33.73
C GLY A 507 -35.70 51.52 -33.10
N TYR A 508 -35.85 50.91 -31.91
CA TYR A 508 -37.09 50.91 -31.16
C TYR A 508 -36.85 51.44 -29.73
N THR A 509 -37.54 52.52 -29.40
CA THR A 509 -37.54 53.06 -28.05
C THR A 509 -38.69 52.45 -27.25
N PRO A 510 -38.40 51.46 -26.40
CA PRO A 510 -39.45 50.66 -25.78
C PRO A 510 -40.19 51.50 -24.71
N LEU A 511 -41.50 51.53 -24.84
CA LEU A 511 -42.42 51.99 -23.82
C LEU A 511 -43.19 50.79 -23.29
N VAL A 512 -43.06 50.54 -21.98
CA VAL A 512 -43.69 49.39 -21.33
C VAL A 512 -44.89 49.84 -20.49
N ARG A 513 -45.97 49.09 -20.61
CA ARG A 513 -47.12 49.18 -19.71
C ARG A 513 -47.07 48.04 -18.74
N THR A 514 -47.31 48.33 -17.46
CA THR A 514 -47.33 47.31 -16.40
C THR A 514 -48.60 47.42 -15.56
N GLY A 515 -49.21 46.26 -15.31
CA GLY A 515 -50.35 46.12 -14.38
C GLY A 515 -49.97 45.25 -13.21
N LEU A 516 -50.24 45.68 -12.00
CA LEU A 516 -49.95 44.99 -10.73
C LEU A 516 -51.23 44.76 -9.93
N HIS A 517 -51.50 43.53 -9.52
CA HIS A 517 -52.58 43.21 -8.59
C HIS A 517 -52.20 42.09 -7.63
N SER A 518 -52.61 42.23 -6.38
CA SER A 518 -52.44 41.21 -5.34
C SER A 518 -53.80 40.55 -5.03
N GLY A 519 -53.78 39.24 -4.88
CA GLY A 519 -54.95 38.47 -4.52
C GLY A 519 -54.73 36.98 -4.49
N ASP A 520 -55.75 36.24 -4.09
CA ASP A 520 -55.71 34.79 -4.01
C ASP A 520 -55.74 34.16 -5.40
N ALA A 521 -54.83 33.23 -5.61
CA ALA A 521 -54.75 32.40 -6.81
C ALA A 521 -54.50 30.94 -6.42
N LEU A 522 -54.92 30.04 -7.29
CA LEU A 522 -54.44 28.66 -7.29
C LEU A 522 -53.10 28.64 -8.01
N VAL A 523 -52.03 28.43 -7.28
CA VAL A 523 -50.65 28.39 -7.83
C VAL A 523 -50.16 26.96 -7.82
N GLY A 524 -49.70 26.47 -8.96
CA GLY A 524 -49.18 25.08 -9.09
C GLY A 524 -49.11 24.60 -10.53
N ASN A 525 -49.04 23.28 -10.67
CA ASN A 525 -48.97 22.63 -11.97
C ASN A 525 -50.34 22.46 -12.60
N VAL A 526 -50.59 23.16 -13.66
CA VAL A 526 -51.90 23.19 -14.37
C VAL A 526 -51.71 22.69 -15.81
N GLY A 527 -52.56 21.74 -16.21
CA GLY A 527 -52.51 21.15 -17.55
C GLY A 527 -53.01 19.70 -17.54
N THR A 528 -52.35 18.86 -18.32
CA THR A 528 -52.60 17.43 -18.42
C THR A 528 -51.48 16.62 -17.79
N GLU A 529 -51.68 15.34 -17.51
CA GLU A 529 -50.64 14.46 -16.99
C GLU A 529 -49.37 14.42 -17.88
N GLN A 530 -49.51 14.64 -19.19
CA GLN A 530 -48.41 14.61 -20.15
C GLN A 530 -47.76 15.97 -20.32
N ARG A 531 -48.46 17.07 -20.05
CA ARG A 531 -47.98 18.44 -20.24
C ARG A 531 -48.69 19.41 -19.30
N PHE A 532 -47.92 19.96 -18.40
CA PHE A 532 -48.38 20.99 -17.48
C PHE A 532 -47.38 22.14 -17.42
N SER A 533 -47.85 23.29 -16.98
CA SER A 533 -47.02 24.47 -16.67
C SER A 533 -47.25 24.87 -15.23
N PHE A 534 -46.22 25.31 -14.57
CA PHE A 534 -46.36 25.95 -13.27
C PHE A 534 -46.89 27.35 -13.51
N THR A 535 -48.04 27.68 -12.95
CA THR A 535 -48.70 28.98 -13.18
C THR A 535 -49.67 29.31 -12.06
N ALA A 536 -50.20 30.52 -12.08
CA ALA A 536 -51.29 30.97 -11.23
C ALA A 536 -52.61 31.08 -12.00
N ILE A 537 -53.70 30.59 -11.41
CA ILE A 537 -55.07 30.73 -11.95
C ILE A 537 -55.96 31.38 -10.90
N GLY A 538 -56.65 32.45 -11.26
CA GLY A 538 -57.56 33.15 -10.36
C GLY A 538 -58.00 34.49 -10.95
N ASP A 539 -59.01 35.08 -10.33
CA ASP A 539 -59.52 36.40 -10.75
C ASP A 539 -58.43 37.46 -10.65
N CYS A 540 -57.52 37.34 -9.68
CA CYS A 540 -56.40 38.27 -9.53
C CYS A 540 -55.47 38.32 -10.74
N VAL A 541 -55.30 37.22 -11.49
CA VAL A 541 -54.51 37.15 -12.72
C VAL A 541 -55.15 37.94 -13.84
N ASN A 542 -56.45 37.73 -14.02
CA ASN A 542 -57.22 38.50 -15.01
C ASN A 542 -57.24 39.99 -14.73
N LEU A 543 -57.35 40.37 -13.43
CA LEU A 543 -57.38 41.76 -13.06
C LEU A 543 -56.04 42.44 -13.29
N ALA A 544 -54.90 41.79 -12.97
CA ALA A 544 -53.57 42.32 -13.26
C ALA A 544 -53.40 42.61 -14.77
N SER A 545 -53.83 41.65 -15.64
CA SER A 545 -53.81 41.84 -17.09
C SER A 545 -54.68 43.03 -17.54
N ARG A 546 -55.88 43.19 -16.96
CA ARG A 546 -56.74 44.35 -17.28
C ARG A 546 -56.13 45.66 -16.82
N LEU A 547 -55.48 45.71 -15.67
CA LEU A 547 -54.74 46.89 -15.20
C LEU A 547 -53.61 47.27 -16.15
N GLU A 548 -52.92 46.30 -16.73
CA GLU A 548 -51.93 46.57 -17.79
C GLU A 548 -52.58 47.32 -18.95
N GLN A 549 -53.72 46.79 -19.47
CA GLN A 549 -54.42 47.40 -20.61
C GLN A 549 -54.97 48.83 -20.32
N LEU A 550 -55.38 49.08 -19.10
CA LEU A 550 -55.86 50.40 -18.68
C LEU A 550 -54.80 51.51 -18.78
N ASN A 551 -53.50 51.18 -18.77
CA ASN A 551 -52.44 52.16 -19.02
C ASN A 551 -52.64 52.90 -20.35
N LYS A 552 -53.17 52.23 -21.36
CA LYS A 552 -53.46 52.83 -22.68
C LYS A 552 -54.52 53.95 -22.57
N ARG A 553 -55.53 53.72 -21.71
CA ARG A 553 -56.63 54.67 -21.52
C ARG A 553 -56.19 55.90 -20.75
N TYR A 554 -55.37 55.70 -19.69
CA TYR A 554 -54.96 56.81 -18.82
C TYR A 554 -53.65 57.46 -19.26
N GLY A 555 -52.92 56.87 -20.20
CA GLY A 555 -51.61 57.38 -20.64
C GLY A 555 -50.52 57.22 -19.62
N THR A 556 -50.64 56.19 -18.77
CA THR A 556 -49.71 55.82 -17.70
C THR A 556 -48.78 54.70 -18.14
N ARG A 557 -47.76 54.38 -17.31
CA ARG A 557 -46.84 53.28 -17.53
C ARG A 557 -47.10 52.12 -16.55
N ILE A 558 -47.46 52.41 -15.32
CA ILE A 558 -47.61 51.40 -14.27
C ILE A 558 -48.92 51.67 -13.50
N ILE A 559 -49.86 50.77 -13.60
CA ILE A 559 -51.10 50.80 -12.81
C ILE A 559 -51.13 49.64 -11.82
N ALA A 560 -51.42 49.94 -10.59
CA ALA A 560 -51.62 48.99 -9.52
C ALA A 560 -53.01 49.13 -8.89
N SER A 561 -53.54 48.04 -8.35
CA SER A 561 -54.77 48.06 -7.55
C SER A 561 -54.57 48.70 -6.16
N ASP A 562 -55.67 49.05 -5.55
CA ASP A 562 -55.77 49.46 -4.12
C ASP A 562 -55.10 48.44 -3.21
N VAL A 563 -55.37 47.13 -3.41
CA VAL A 563 -54.79 46.05 -2.61
C VAL A 563 -53.24 46.09 -2.63
N VAL A 564 -52.63 46.29 -3.81
CA VAL A 564 -51.15 46.40 -3.92
C VAL A 564 -50.65 47.63 -3.18
N ARG A 565 -51.35 48.76 -3.29
CA ARG A 565 -51.00 49.98 -2.56
C ARG A 565 -51.09 49.81 -1.06
N GLU A 566 -52.16 49.18 -0.58
CA GLU A 566 -52.37 48.90 0.85
C GLU A 566 -51.30 47.95 1.44
N GLU A 567 -51.00 46.87 0.69
CA GLU A 567 -49.95 45.90 1.08
C GLU A 567 -48.55 46.53 1.09
N CYS A 568 -48.29 47.54 0.25
CA CYS A 568 -47.01 48.25 0.24
C CYS A 568 -46.87 49.21 1.44
N GLY A 569 -47.98 49.65 2.02
CA GLY A 569 -47.97 50.63 3.11
C GLY A 569 -47.55 52.01 2.65
N ASP A 570 -47.41 52.94 3.60
CA ASP A 570 -47.05 54.31 3.35
C ASP A 570 -45.52 54.54 3.44
N GLY A 571 -45.00 55.36 2.55
CA GLY A 571 -43.66 55.96 2.69
C GLY A 571 -42.59 55.47 1.70
N GLU A 572 -42.68 54.28 1.13
CA GLU A 572 -41.66 53.79 0.17
C GLU A 572 -41.91 54.28 -1.26
N PHE A 573 -43.17 54.32 -1.69
CA PHE A 573 -43.56 54.59 -3.08
C PHE A 573 -44.36 55.88 -3.21
N LEU A 574 -44.19 56.59 -4.32
CA LEU A 574 -45.02 57.71 -4.70
C LEU A 574 -46.17 57.20 -5.54
N TRP A 575 -47.39 57.32 -5.01
CA TRP A 575 -48.64 56.90 -5.61
C TRP A 575 -49.48 58.08 -6.03
N ARG A 576 -50.24 57.87 -7.15
CA ARG A 576 -51.31 58.78 -7.56
C ARG A 576 -52.61 57.99 -7.74
N LEU A 577 -53.70 58.37 -7.11
CA LEU A 577 -55.02 57.82 -7.38
C LEU A 577 -55.42 58.24 -8.82
N LEU A 578 -55.70 57.26 -9.72
CA LEU A 578 -56.04 57.53 -11.11
C LEU A 578 -57.54 57.59 -11.36
N ASP A 579 -58.29 56.66 -10.84
CA ASP A 579 -59.75 56.59 -11.04
C ASP A 579 -60.38 55.51 -10.15
N LEU A 580 -61.72 55.46 -10.16
CA LEU A 580 -62.55 54.41 -9.59
C LEU A 580 -63.22 53.67 -10.76
N VAL A 581 -62.73 52.52 -11.10
CA VAL A 581 -63.15 51.78 -12.32
C VAL A 581 -64.01 50.56 -11.98
N ALA A 582 -65.06 50.38 -12.77
CA ALA A 582 -65.78 49.11 -12.80
C ALA A 582 -64.99 48.13 -13.70
N VAL A 583 -64.55 47.04 -13.13
CA VAL A 583 -63.86 46.02 -13.90
C VAL A 583 -64.89 44.95 -14.28
N GLU A 584 -64.90 44.57 -15.55
CA GLU A 584 -65.85 43.57 -16.09
C GLU A 584 -65.79 42.27 -15.25
N GLY A 585 -66.94 41.82 -14.79
CA GLY A 585 -67.05 40.63 -13.92
C GLY A 585 -67.04 40.90 -12.40
N ARG A 586 -66.77 42.16 -11.96
CA ARG A 586 -66.90 42.55 -10.53
C ARG A 586 -68.04 43.53 -10.37
N ARG A 587 -68.79 43.36 -9.28
CA ARG A 587 -69.88 44.30 -8.89
C ARG A 587 -69.38 45.57 -8.22
N GLU A 588 -68.21 45.48 -7.58
CA GLU A 588 -67.63 46.58 -6.84
C GLU A 588 -66.63 47.34 -7.73
N LYS A 589 -66.64 48.66 -7.66
CA LYS A 589 -65.68 49.50 -8.32
C LYS A 589 -64.34 49.44 -7.56
N LEU A 590 -63.23 49.39 -8.31
CA LEU A 590 -61.86 49.30 -7.81
C LEU A 590 -61.14 50.62 -7.95
N GLU A 591 -60.50 51.10 -6.90
CA GLU A 591 -59.57 52.21 -6.99
C GLU A 591 -58.29 51.74 -7.69
N ILE A 592 -57.86 52.49 -8.67
CA ILE A 592 -56.59 52.22 -9.38
C ILE A 592 -55.61 53.33 -9.15
N PHE A 593 -54.37 52.95 -8.92
CA PHE A 593 -53.28 53.85 -8.62
C PHE A 593 -52.15 53.73 -9.68
N GLU A 594 -51.57 54.86 -10.01
CA GLU A 594 -50.30 54.86 -10.72
C GLU A 594 -49.16 54.79 -9.71
N LEU A 595 -48.23 53.87 -9.93
CA LEU A 595 -46.94 53.82 -9.30
C LEU A 595 -45.97 54.72 -10.05
N MET A 596 -45.72 55.93 -9.52
CA MET A 596 -44.93 56.94 -10.20
C MET A 596 -43.42 56.79 -9.99
N ASN A 597 -42.99 56.53 -8.77
CA ASN A 597 -41.55 56.35 -8.43
C ASN A 597 -41.38 55.85 -7.01
N LEU A 598 -40.13 55.60 -6.57
CA LEU A 598 -39.78 55.56 -5.14
C LEU A 598 -39.94 56.96 -4.57
N GLN A 599 -40.43 57.05 -3.35
CA GLN A 599 -40.58 58.33 -2.64
C GLN A 599 -39.26 59.13 -2.51
N ALA A 600 -38.14 58.40 -2.30
CA ALA A 600 -36.81 58.96 -2.22
C ALA A 600 -36.31 59.56 -3.54
N ASP A 601 -36.70 58.93 -4.69
CA ASP A 601 -36.21 59.28 -6.02
C ASP A 601 -37.19 60.19 -6.79
N ALA A 602 -38.32 60.55 -6.19
CA ALA A 602 -39.36 61.33 -6.80
C ALA A 602 -38.93 62.77 -7.04
N THR A 603 -39.23 63.33 -8.22
CA THR A 603 -39.00 64.75 -8.53
C THR A 603 -40.07 65.61 -7.89
N ASP A 604 -39.77 66.90 -7.68
CA ASP A 604 -40.76 67.86 -7.18
C ASP A 604 -41.96 67.95 -8.11
N GLU A 605 -41.79 67.80 -9.40
CA GLU A 605 -42.83 67.74 -10.41
C GLU A 605 -43.76 66.53 -10.22
N GLN A 606 -43.18 65.33 -10.01
CA GLN A 606 -43.94 64.11 -9.71
C GLN A 606 -44.74 64.25 -8.40
N ARG A 607 -44.12 64.80 -7.35
CA ARG A 607 -44.81 65.07 -6.06
C ARG A 607 -45.96 66.02 -6.21
N ARG A 608 -45.78 67.10 -7.02
CA ARG A 608 -46.80 68.08 -7.30
C ARG A 608 -47.97 67.45 -8.07
N ILE A 609 -47.70 66.64 -9.10
CA ILE A 609 -48.71 65.94 -9.88
C ILE A 609 -49.47 64.97 -8.95
N ALA A 610 -48.77 64.16 -8.14
CA ALA A 610 -49.37 63.23 -7.21
C ALA A 610 -50.28 63.88 -6.18
N ALA A 611 -50.03 65.10 -5.82
CA ALA A 611 -50.87 65.87 -4.89
C ALA A 611 -52.10 66.50 -5.56
N ILE A 612 -51.92 67.11 -6.76
CA ILE A 612 -52.96 67.88 -7.42
C ILE A 612 -53.99 66.98 -8.13
N TYR A 613 -53.56 65.92 -8.82
CA TYR A 613 -54.43 65.08 -9.63
C TYR A 613 -55.56 64.41 -8.83
N PRO A 614 -55.30 63.73 -7.69
CA PRO A 614 -56.37 63.09 -6.90
C PRO A 614 -57.41 64.11 -6.40
N GLU A 615 -56.99 65.31 -6.10
CA GLU A 615 -57.88 66.38 -5.64
C GLU A 615 -58.79 66.84 -6.79
N ALA A 616 -58.23 67.07 -7.95
CA ALA A 616 -59.00 67.38 -9.18
C ALA A 616 -59.97 66.24 -9.55
N LEU A 617 -59.56 64.98 -9.36
CA LEU A 617 -60.42 63.82 -9.60
C LEU A 617 -61.61 63.77 -8.61
N ARG A 618 -61.38 64.04 -7.35
CA ARG A 618 -62.47 64.16 -6.35
C ARG A 618 -63.44 65.28 -6.67
N LEU A 619 -62.97 66.46 -7.11
CA LEU A 619 -63.81 67.55 -7.59
C LEU A 619 -64.63 67.12 -8.82
N PHE A 620 -64.01 66.38 -9.79
CA PHE A 620 -64.68 65.81 -10.94
C PHE A 620 -65.83 64.89 -10.49
N TRP A 621 -65.62 63.97 -9.53
CA TRP A 621 -66.64 63.06 -9.03
C TRP A 621 -67.76 63.80 -8.27
N ARG A 622 -67.49 65.01 -7.74
CA ARG A 622 -68.50 65.90 -7.12
C ARG A 622 -69.20 66.78 -8.12
N HIS A 623 -68.95 66.67 -9.43
CA HIS A 623 -69.42 67.52 -10.48
C HIS A 623 -69.01 69.02 -10.38
N GLU A 624 -67.92 69.26 -9.60
CA GLU A 624 -67.31 70.60 -9.49
C GLU A 624 -66.36 70.87 -10.68
N PHE A 625 -66.86 70.85 -11.89
CA PHE A 625 -66.07 70.81 -13.17
C PHE A 625 -65.14 72.00 -13.33
N ALA A 626 -65.58 73.24 -12.93
CA ALA A 626 -64.77 74.45 -13.10
C ALA A 626 -63.50 74.35 -12.17
N ALA A 627 -63.66 73.92 -10.92
CA ALA A 627 -62.57 73.78 -10.00
C ALA A 627 -61.65 72.63 -10.40
N ALA A 628 -62.20 71.49 -10.87
CA ALA A 628 -61.43 70.38 -11.37
C ALA A 628 -60.56 70.78 -12.57
N ARG A 629 -61.12 71.52 -13.52
CA ARG A 629 -60.42 72.04 -14.69
C ARG A 629 -59.27 72.98 -14.31
N ALA A 630 -59.52 73.96 -13.45
CA ALA A 630 -58.48 74.86 -12.97
C ALA A 630 -57.31 74.18 -12.25
N ALA A 631 -57.58 73.09 -11.57
CA ALA A 631 -56.53 72.27 -10.94
C ALA A 631 -55.71 71.46 -11.96
N LEU A 632 -56.40 70.84 -12.93
CA LEU A 632 -55.75 70.01 -13.97
C LEU A 632 -54.93 70.84 -14.96
N GLU A 633 -55.36 72.04 -15.31
CA GLU A 633 -54.62 72.92 -16.23
C GLU A 633 -53.21 73.26 -15.76
N LYS A 634 -52.97 73.21 -14.45
CA LYS A 634 -51.66 73.45 -13.83
C LYS A 634 -50.64 72.32 -14.11
N ILE A 635 -51.13 71.12 -14.41
CA ILE A 635 -50.29 69.92 -14.57
C ILE A 635 -50.47 69.24 -15.92
N ALA A 636 -51.56 69.49 -16.66
CA ALA A 636 -51.87 68.87 -17.94
C ALA A 636 -50.78 69.06 -19.01
N PRO A 637 -50.03 70.16 -19.13
CA PRO A 637 -48.99 70.30 -20.13
C PRO A 637 -47.93 69.19 -20.08
N ILE A 638 -47.67 68.72 -18.91
CA ILE A 638 -46.60 67.75 -18.64
C ILE A 638 -47.13 66.36 -18.28
N ASP A 639 -48.43 66.21 -18.01
CA ASP A 639 -49.03 65.00 -17.48
C ASP A 639 -50.13 64.44 -18.41
N SER A 640 -49.93 63.25 -18.95
CA SER A 640 -50.87 62.59 -19.85
C SER A 640 -52.20 62.20 -19.19
N PRO A 641 -52.26 61.64 -17.99
CA PRO A 641 -53.51 61.39 -17.29
C PRO A 641 -54.35 62.66 -17.06
N SER A 642 -53.67 63.76 -16.71
CA SER A 642 -54.39 65.06 -16.56
C SER A 642 -55.02 65.51 -17.86
N ARG A 643 -54.37 65.37 -19.01
CA ARG A 643 -54.95 65.61 -20.31
C ARG A 643 -56.16 64.70 -20.64
N ALA A 644 -56.02 63.41 -20.30
CA ALA A 644 -57.11 62.46 -20.47
C ALA A 644 -58.34 62.78 -19.61
N LEU A 645 -58.13 63.19 -18.34
CA LEU A 645 -59.21 63.59 -17.48
C LEU A 645 -59.84 64.91 -17.90
N LEU A 646 -59.03 65.89 -18.35
CA LEU A 646 -59.58 67.13 -18.97
C LEU A 646 -60.48 66.89 -20.18
N LYS A 647 -60.12 65.94 -21.00
CA LYS A 647 -60.97 65.54 -22.18
C LYS A 647 -62.28 64.92 -21.67
N ARG A 648 -62.26 64.00 -20.78
CA ARG A 648 -63.47 63.40 -20.17
C ARG A 648 -64.34 64.46 -19.49
N LEU A 649 -63.73 65.36 -18.72
CA LEU A 649 -64.43 66.46 -18.10
C LEU A 649 -65.15 67.35 -19.12
N SER A 650 -64.53 67.60 -20.31
CA SER A 650 -65.15 68.36 -21.38
C SER A 650 -66.33 67.61 -22.03
N GLU A 651 -66.21 66.31 -22.21
CA GLU A 651 -67.25 65.41 -22.77
C GLU A 651 -68.46 65.35 -21.81
N GLU A 652 -68.26 65.07 -20.51
CA GLU A 652 -69.36 65.01 -19.52
C GLU A 652 -70.02 66.36 -19.27
N ALA A 653 -69.21 67.43 -19.27
CA ALA A 653 -69.79 68.80 -19.19
C ALA A 653 -70.67 69.13 -20.35
N ALA A 654 -70.31 68.71 -21.61
CA ALA A 654 -71.12 68.87 -22.80
C ALA A 654 -72.40 68.05 -22.74
N GLU A 655 -72.33 66.78 -22.28
CA GLU A 655 -73.52 65.91 -22.12
C GLU A 655 -74.50 66.51 -21.09
N MET A 656 -74.04 67.09 -20.02
CA MET A 656 -74.90 67.72 -19.02
C MET A 656 -75.54 69.04 -19.49
N CYS A 657 -74.84 69.76 -20.39
CA CYS A 657 -75.40 71.00 -21.01
C CYS A 657 -76.34 70.74 -22.14
N GLY A 658 -76.54 69.52 -22.58
CA GLY A 658 -77.52 69.18 -23.65
C GLY A 658 -77.10 69.60 -25.05
N VAL A 659 -75.78 69.72 -25.33
CA VAL A 659 -75.21 70.02 -26.62
C VAL A 659 -74.49 68.81 -27.23
#